data_75d325401eb81dfc83a42827fd399d5e
#
_entry.id   75d325401eb81dfc83a42827fd399d5e
#
_cell.length_a   1.000
_cell.length_b   1.000
_cell.length_c   1.000
_cell.angle_alpha   90.00
_cell.angle_beta   90.00
_cell.angle_gamma   90.00
#
_symmetry.space_group_name_H-M   'P 1'
#
loop_
_entity.id
_entity.type
_entity.pdbx_description
1 polymer ?
#
loop_
_entity_poly.entity_id
_entity_poly.type
_entity_poly.pdbx_seq_one_letter_code
_entity_poly.pdbx_strand_id
1 'polypeptide(L)'
;MRKIAIFLVSLQVSVLSLLAADTPKECSLCVGATADLTAPPSAVIPLVLQINEIDLATTQIDALSPQQRAKLTVIVAYSVDREKDPLLDVETHTKTIIEWARLHGPFEGIGVIPNGVDTSVAGYAFKRLAVTAQGLNVATKIVLPLTSIDDLNKLLETGALNYIDALIVDGLDVRKTNAWILEKEPSKKLYATVEPQSPNAFFDLARALADGAIRAYTIRPAAEDVAALANFNSAFAGDWAFDSTSSTQVLDAKGDRIEMPVLTFVRGEDLRTIIVPRGDATAATIASLPSDRYTRPRRIDAAGDRQVTDVGAKGGHFLIGLQPVKHPFLLTLDHTEKPQTTKEAISVATQRGITVEEIIRNHQAYRSYQESIQPRYIARDATKLRFTLEGGEAIEATISGDFFSDPHAASDWVWQDFYINGVKWKYGRIPELPLIQPEKVAQLPLDIHLTNEYRYQLIRETDLNGYHTYEVRFEPPPNAPAGLPLYRGTVWIDSKTWSRIRISMVQLNLTGEVLSNEERVDFQPFARATHAPLTAADVAKTDAREIVWLPIEVSAQQVVSAAGRANVVLRQTTFSDFRLEPSDYEQRHQIVSASESRIVRETQQGMRYVEKNAAGERVVKEGFNTSRRFMVGGIHHDSGLAFPVLPLGGIDYFNFNWNNRGIQTNVFFAGVVLTGNATNPNVANTRTNIGADLFAIAVPTTNSMYRFGHEQKNEAVKQLPTRLTFRAGHPFLNFGKIDVSLGLSHTFFRRDKDTVSSFAVPSDTFEISPGIDGSYSRWGYTVGAFYDYNKRTTWKPWGILSEYNPNQKTYSDFGAEISKSFYLPKFQRIGVELNYLDGTHLDRFSGYELGFFGSRRIHGVRSGSVRAEKAILGHLSYGFVLSDQLRMEAFYDHGLIDDHLAGYHREPFQGVGIGGQTVGPYGTLLRLDIGKTVGRNAQSGFVANIVFLKLF
;
A
#
# COMPACT_ATOMS: atom_id res chain seq x y z
N MET A 1 35.33 0.36 -11.39
CA MET A 1 34.07 0.40 -12.18
C MET A 1 33.60 -0.96 -12.68
N ARG A 2 34.39 -1.79 -13.40
CA ARG A 2 33.91 -3.15 -13.81
C ARG A 2 33.57 -4.10 -12.64
N LYS A 3 34.35 -4.07 -11.55
CA LYS A 3 34.04 -4.91 -10.34
C LYS A 3 32.83 -4.41 -9.53
N ILE A 4 32.52 -3.12 -9.58
CA ILE A 4 31.32 -2.53 -8.93
C ILE A 4 30.06 -2.84 -9.75
N ALA A 5 30.15 -2.79 -11.07
CA ALA A 5 29.05 -3.19 -11.96
C ALA A 5 28.73 -4.69 -11.83
N ILE A 6 29.75 -5.55 -11.69
CA ILE A 6 29.56 -6.99 -11.46
C ILE A 6 28.97 -7.25 -10.05
N PHE A 7 29.35 -6.46 -9.04
CA PHE A 7 28.81 -6.58 -7.70
C PHE A 7 27.33 -6.12 -7.63
N LEU A 8 26.98 -5.03 -8.32
CA LEU A 8 25.58 -4.58 -8.41
C LEU A 8 24.72 -5.54 -9.23
N VAL A 9 25.24 -6.11 -10.31
CA VAL A 9 24.54 -7.14 -11.10
C VAL A 9 24.45 -8.46 -10.30
N SER A 10 25.48 -8.85 -9.57
CA SER A 10 25.42 -10.03 -8.70
C SER A 10 24.53 -9.81 -7.47
N LEU A 11 24.42 -8.60 -6.94
CA LEU A 11 23.48 -8.27 -5.87
C LEU A 11 22.03 -8.24 -6.38
N GLN A 12 21.78 -7.73 -7.58
CA GLN A 12 20.45 -7.86 -8.21
C GLN A 12 20.08 -9.31 -8.51
N VAL A 13 21.01 -10.12 -8.99
CA VAL A 13 20.79 -11.55 -9.23
C VAL A 13 20.67 -12.33 -7.92
N SER A 14 21.45 -11.97 -6.88
CA SER A 14 21.36 -12.64 -5.57
C SER A 14 20.14 -12.22 -4.75
N VAL A 15 19.66 -10.98 -4.87
CA VAL A 15 18.40 -10.55 -4.22
C VAL A 15 17.19 -11.09 -4.99
N LEU A 16 17.25 -11.18 -6.32
CA LEU A 16 16.23 -11.86 -7.13
C LEU A 16 16.28 -13.39 -6.98
N SER A 17 17.44 -14.00 -6.76
CA SER A 17 17.54 -15.43 -6.50
C SER A 17 17.27 -15.83 -5.05
N LEU A 18 17.42 -14.92 -4.08
CA LEU A 18 16.95 -15.12 -2.69
C LEU A 18 15.44 -14.87 -2.52
N LEU A 19 14.81 -14.13 -3.46
CA LEU A 19 13.35 -14.02 -3.59
C LEU A 19 12.76 -15.10 -4.53
N ALA A 20 13.60 -15.82 -5.28
CA ALA A 20 13.26 -16.91 -6.19
C ALA A 20 13.77 -18.29 -5.68
N ALA A 21 13.89 -18.48 -4.37
CA ALA A 21 13.74 -19.81 -3.83
C ALA A 21 12.28 -20.17 -4.08
N ASP A 22 12.05 -21.10 -5.03
CA ASP A 22 10.75 -21.70 -5.36
C ASP A 22 10.04 -22.21 -4.10
N THR A 23 9.44 -21.30 -3.34
CA THR A 23 8.25 -21.66 -2.56
C THR A 23 7.20 -21.96 -3.60
N PRO A 24 6.63 -23.18 -3.64
CA PRO A 24 5.54 -23.48 -4.57
C PRO A 24 4.50 -22.39 -4.39
N LYS A 25 4.21 -21.64 -5.48
CA LYS A 25 3.22 -20.57 -5.43
C LYS A 25 1.92 -21.18 -4.94
N GLU A 26 1.44 -20.71 -3.80
CA GLU A 26 0.16 -21.18 -3.27
C GLU A 26 -0.95 -20.85 -4.25
N CYS A 27 -1.96 -21.70 -4.33
CA CYS A 27 -3.14 -21.43 -5.12
C CYS A 27 -3.94 -20.27 -4.47
N SER A 28 -4.33 -19.26 -5.23
CA SER A 28 -5.26 -18.21 -4.79
C SER A 28 -6.68 -18.76 -4.66
N LEU A 29 -7.08 -19.60 -5.61
CA LEU A 29 -8.31 -20.38 -5.61
C LEU A 29 -7.97 -21.83 -5.35
N CYS A 30 -8.38 -22.39 -4.21
CA CYS A 30 -8.05 -23.77 -3.85
C CYS A 30 -9.30 -24.59 -3.54
N VAL A 31 -9.21 -25.86 -3.87
CA VAL A 31 -10.19 -26.87 -3.44
C VAL A 31 -9.61 -27.75 -2.34
N GLY A 32 -10.46 -28.19 -1.45
CA GLY A 32 -10.07 -28.99 -0.28
C GLY A 32 -11.16 -29.98 0.10
N ALA A 33 -11.02 -30.54 1.30
CA ALA A 33 -11.97 -31.50 1.84
C ALA A 33 -12.28 -31.24 3.31
N THR A 34 -13.45 -31.68 3.77
CA THR A 34 -13.67 -31.85 5.21
C THR A 34 -12.83 -33.03 5.68
N ALA A 35 -12.08 -32.83 6.75
CA ALA A 35 -11.23 -33.90 7.28
C ALA A 35 -12.07 -34.93 8.05
N ASP A 36 -11.92 -36.19 7.68
CA ASP A 36 -12.19 -37.32 8.58
C ASP A 36 -10.86 -37.81 9.13
N LEU A 37 -10.61 -37.52 10.39
CA LEU A 37 -9.32 -37.84 11.03
C LEU A 37 -9.11 -39.33 11.29
N THR A 38 -10.10 -40.17 11.04
CA THR A 38 -9.93 -41.64 11.10
C THR A 38 -9.12 -42.14 9.91
N ALA A 39 -9.07 -41.38 8.80
CA ALA A 39 -8.29 -41.67 7.60
C ALA A 39 -7.63 -40.37 7.07
N PRO A 40 -6.42 -39.99 7.54
CA PRO A 40 -5.77 -38.77 7.08
C PRO A 40 -5.52 -38.80 5.57
N PRO A 41 -5.70 -37.67 4.86
CA PRO A 41 -5.58 -37.61 3.42
C PRO A 41 -4.15 -37.92 2.96
N SER A 42 -4.02 -38.62 1.87
CA SER A 42 -2.73 -39.04 1.28
C SER A 42 -1.94 -37.87 0.65
N ALA A 43 -2.57 -36.72 0.44
CA ALA A 43 -1.97 -35.55 -0.16
C ALA A 43 -2.13 -34.28 0.70
N VAL A 44 -1.28 -33.28 0.48
CA VAL A 44 -1.36 -31.96 1.15
C VAL A 44 -2.36 -31.10 0.39
N ILE A 45 -3.58 -31.00 0.91
CA ILE A 45 -4.66 -30.13 0.40
C ILE A 45 -5.22 -29.28 1.55
N PRO A 46 -5.93 -28.18 1.26
CA PRO A 46 -6.70 -27.46 2.28
C PRO A 46 -7.71 -28.38 2.96
N LEU A 47 -7.77 -28.32 4.28
CA LEU A 47 -8.67 -29.15 5.10
C LEU A 47 -9.52 -28.27 6.01
N VAL A 48 -10.77 -28.70 6.23
CA VAL A 48 -11.64 -28.15 7.28
C VAL A 48 -12.06 -29.26 8.23
N LEU A 49 -11.92 -29.01 9.52
CA LEU A 49 -12.31 -29.93 10.56
C LEU A 49 -13.20 -29.22 11.58
N GLN A 50 -14.39 -29.74 11.81
CA GLN A 50 -15.23 -29.32 12.92
C GLN A 50 -15.12 -30.34 14.06
N ILE A 51 -14.85 -29.82 15.27
CA ILE A 51 -14.69 -30.65 16.49
C ILE A 51 -15.56 -30.07 17.60
N ASN A 52 -16.09 -30.95 18.45
CA ASN A 52 -16.86 -30.58 19.63
C ASN A 52 -16.02 -30.69 20.92
N GLU A 53 -14.98 -31.53 20.90
CA GLU A 53 -14.10 -31.75 22.04
C GLU A 53 -12.64 -31.74 21.57
N ILE A 54 -11.84 -30.84 22.14
CA ILE A 54 -10.44 -30.63 21.74
C ILE A 54 -9.59 -31.91 22.04
N ASP A 55 -9.79 -32.54 23.18
CA ASP A 55 -8.96 -33.66 23.64
C ASP A 55 -9.09 -34.89 22.73
N LEU A 56 -10.29 -35.15 22.20
CA LEU A 56 -10.52 -36.27 21.30
C LEU A 56 -9.84 -36.08 19.93
N ALA A 57 -9.75 -34.84 19.46
CA ALA A 57 -9.15 -34.56 18.16
C ALA A 57 -7.62 -34.41 18.22
N THR A 58 -7.05 -34.15 19.38
CA THR A 58 -5.62 -33.84 19.55
C THR A 58 -4.72 -34.92 18.97
N THR A 59 -4.95 -36.21 19.34
CA THR A 59 -4.13 -37.32 18.86
C THR A 59 -4.17 -37.47 17.34
N GLN A 60 -5.32 -37.23 16.74
CA GLN A 60 -5.53 -37.37 15.28
C GLN A 60 -4.87 -36.20 14.54
N ILE A 61 -4.95 -34.98 15.09
CA ILE A 61 -4.29 -33.79 14.53
C ILE A 61 -2.77 -33.94 14.61
N ASP A 62 -2.25 -34.45 15.71
CA ASP A 62 -0.80 -34.67 15.89
C ASP A 62 -0.25 -35.73 14.94
N ALA A 63 -1.09 -36.63 14.44
CA ALA A 63 -0.74 -37.62 13.41
C ALA A 63 -0.57 -36.99 12.01
N LEU A 64 -1.10 -35.78 11.76
CA LEU A 64 -0.91 -35.07 10.51
C LEU A 64 0.52 -34.49 10.41
N SER A 65 1.09 -34.50 9.21
CA SER A 65 2.36 -33.81 8.95
C SER A 65 2.24 -32.30 9.22
N PRO A 66 3.35 -31.60 9.56
CA PRO A 66 3.34 -30.16 9.75
C PRO A 66 2.78 -29.38 8.52
N GLN A 67 3.02 -29.90 7.30
CA GLN A 67 2.51 -29.30 6.07
C GLN A 67 0.98 -29.46 5.94
N GLN A 68 0.43 -30.59 6.36
CA GLN A 68 -1.02 -30.81 6.37
C GLN A 68 -1.69 -29.95 7.45
N ARG A 69 -1.09 -29.86 8.65
CA ARG A 69 -1.60 -28.98 9.72
C ARG A 69 -1.62 -27.51 9.31
N ALA A 70 -0.59 -27.04 8.61
CA ALA A 70 -0.53 -25.66 8.09
C ALA A 70 -1.61 -25.36 7.04
N LYS A 71 -2.28 -26.36 6.49
CA LYS A 71 -3.42 -26.23 5.56
C LYS A 71 -4.76 -26.60 6.22
N LEU A 72 -4.79 -26.79 7.52
CA LEU A 72 -5.98 -27.17 8.27
C LEU A 72 -6.66 -25.95 8.87
N THR A 73 -7.95 -25.79 8.61
CA THR A 73 -8.86 -24.87 9.32
C THR A 73 -9.66 -25.68 10.35
N VAL A 74 -9.55 -25.32 11.63
CA VAL A 74 -10.26 -26.00 12.72
C VAL A 74 -11.41 -25.14 13.21
N ILE A 75 -12.59 -25.73 13.30
CA ILE A 75 -13.78 -25.08 13.85
C ILE A 75 -14.16 -25.84 15.13
N VAL A 76 -14.12 -25.13 16.26
CA VAL A 76 -14.43 -25.72 17.58
C VAL A 76 -15.82 -25.30 18.02
N ALA A 77 -16.73 -26.26 18.10
CA ALA A 77 -18.06 -26.06 18.70
C ALA A 77 -17.99 -26.33 20.21
N TYR A 78 -18.55 -25.47 21.00
CA TYR A 78 -18.67 -25.64 22.45
C TYR A 78 -19.98 -25.07 22.96
N SER A 79 -20.46 -25.57 24.11
CA SER A 79 -21.65 -25.07 24.78
C SER A 79 -21.28 -24.07 25.86
N VAL A 80 -21.92 -22.91 25.83
CA VAL A 80 -21.76 -21.88 26.87
C VAL A 80 -22.66 -22.23 28.06
N ASP A 81 -22.06 -22.21 29.25
CA ASP A 81 -22.74 -22.49 30.50
C ASP A 81 -23.68 -21.34 30.86
N ARG A 82 -24.99 -21.62 30.87
CA ARG A 82 -26.01 -20.60 31.20
C ARG A 82 -26.12 -20.25 32.68
N GLU A 83 -25.49 -21.03 33.56
CA GLU A 83 -25.45 -20.75 35.02
C GLU A 83 -24.30 -19.82 35.38
N LYS A 84 -23.36 -19.60 34.47
CA LYS A 84 -22.23 -18.68 34.63
C LYS A 84 -22.46 -17.40 33.81
N ASP A 85 -21.59 -16.40 34.06
CA ASP A 85 -21.51 -15.23 33.17
C ASP A 85 -21.11 -15.71 31.78
N PRO A 86 -21.98 -15.57 30.76
CA PRO A 86 -21.67 -16.06 29.41
C PRO A 86 -20.40 -15.46 28.80
N LEU A 87 -20.05 -14.23 29.13
CA LEU A 87 -18.86 -13.55 28.59
C LEU A 87 -17.58 -14.14 29.20
N LEU A 88 -17.59 -14.43 30.48
CA LEU A 88 -16.45 -15.05 31.20
C LEU A 88 -16.24 -16.48 30.74
N ASP A 89 -17.32 -17.23 30.50
CA ASP A 89 -17.23 -18.60 30.02
C ASP A 89 -16.68 -18.66 28.58
N VAL A 90 -17.15 -17.77 27.70
CA VAL A 90 -16.60 -17.60 26.34
C VAL A 90 -15.13 -17.22 26.38
N GLU A 91 -14.72 -16.33 27.29
CA GLU A 91 -13.30 -15.95 27.44
C GLU A 91 -12.43 -17.14 27.85
N THR A 92 -12.91 -17.97 28.76
CA THR A 92 -12.21 -19.19 29.20
C THR A 92 -12.05 -20.18 28.05
N HIS A 93 -13.13 -20.47 27.32
CA HIS A 93 -13.08 -21.36 26.17
C HIS A 93 -12.15 -20.85 25.05
N THR A 94 -12.26 -19.60 24.67
CA THR A 94 -11.40 -19.01 23.62
C THR A 94 -9.93 -19.02 23.99
N LYS A 95 -9.59 -18.79 25.25
CA LYS A 95 -8.22 -18.90 25.75
C LYS A 95 -7.70 -20.33 25.63
N THR A 96 -8.45 -21.31 26.09
CA THR A 96 -8.11 -22.74 26.02
C THR A 96 -7.90 -23.19 24.58
N ILE A 97 -8.78 -22.76 23.66
CA ILE A 97 -8.67 -23.09 22.22
C ILE A 97 -7.38 -22.53 21.62
N ILE A 98 -7.03 -21.28 21.91
CA ILE A 98 -5.81 -20.68 21.34
C ILE A 98 -4.53 -21.25 21.98
N GLU A 99 -4.53 -21.55 23.28
CA GLU A 99 -3.41 -22.22 23.93
C GLU A 99 -3.20 -23.61 23.35
N TRP A 100 -4.27 -24.37 23.11
CA TRP A 100 -4.23 -25.65 22.42
C TRP A 100 -3.69 -25.50 20.97
N ALA A 101 -4.19 -24.53 20.22
CA ALA A 101 -3.74 -24.29 18.85
C ALA A 101 -2.26 -23.91 18.77
N ARG A 102 -1.73 -23.23 19.78
CA ARG A 102 -0.31 -22.91 19.91
C ARG A 102 0.56 -24.14 20.06
N LEU A 103 0.04 -25.17 20.74
CA LEU A 103 0.78 -26.40 21.00
C LEU A 103 0.73 -27.38 19.81
N HIS A 104 -0.41 -27.46 19.12
CA HIS A 104 -0.69 -28.49 18.10
C HIS A 104 -0.69 -27.94 16.65
N GLY A 105 -0.60 -26.61 16.47
CA GLY A 105 -0.50 -25.96 15.16
C GLY A 105 0.87 -26.15 14.48
N PRO A 106 1.16 -25.38 13.40
CA PRO A 106 0.36 -24.23 12.92
C PRO A 106 -0.91 -24.65 12.18
N PHE A 107 -1.99 -23.85 12.29
CA PHE A 107 -3.24 -24.04 11.55
C PHE A 107 -3.47 -22.89 10.58
N GLU A 108 -4.05 -23.16 9.39
CA GLU A 108 -4.41 -22.11 8.43
C GLU A 108 -5.46 -21.17 9.02
N GLY A 109 -6.45 -21.70 9.72
CA GLY A 109 -7.51 -20.96 10.35
C GLY A 109 -8.09 -21.61 11.60
N ILE A 110 -8.68 -20.79 12.46
CA ILE A 110 -9.41 -21.22 13.65
C ILE A 110 -10.74 -20.48 13.69
N GLY A 111 -11.81 -21.25 13.87
CA GLY A 111 -13.16 -20.73 14.09
C GLY A 111 -13.79 -21.32 15.35
N VAL A 112 -14.85 -20.68 15.83
CA VAL A 112 -15.62 -21.15 16.98
C VAL A 112 -17.12 -21.13 16.70
N ILE A 113 -17.85 -22.05 17.31
CA ILE A 113 -19.32 -22.10 17.34
C ILE A 113 -19.74 -22.15 18.81
N PRO A 114 -19.97 -20.98 19.45
CA PRO A 114 -20.52 -20.94 20.80
C PRO A 114 -22.01 -21.25 20.74
N ASN A 115 -22.40 -22.42 21.21
CA ASN A 115 -23.80 -22.88 21.19
C ASN A 115 -24.59 -22.34 22.37
N GLY A 116 -25.84 -22.01 22.12
CA GLY A 116 -26.81 -21.64 23.16
C GLY A 116 -26.74 -20.16 23.59
N VAL A 117 -26.08 -19.30 22.80
CA VAL A 117 -25.93 -17.85 23.06
C VAL A 117 -26.52 -17.03 21.92
N ASP A 118 -26.78 -15.76 22.20
CA ASP A 118 -27.19 -14.78 21.20
C ASP A 118 -26.01 -14.28 20.34
N THR A 119 -26.33 -13.58 19.26
CA THR A 119 -25.34 -13.07 18.31
C THR A 119 -24.35 -12.07 18.94
N SER A 120 -24.73 -11.37 20.01
CA SER A 120 -23.84 -10.42 20.71
C SER A 120 -22.74 -11.17 21.45
N VAL A 121 -23.08 -12.23 22.18
CA VAL A 121 -22.12 -13.10 22.88
C VAL A 121 -21.27 -13.89 21.86
N ALA A 122 -21.87 -14.37 20.78
CA ALA A 122 -21.13 -14.99 19.68
C ALA A 122 -20.12 -14.00 19.05
N GLY A 123 -20.53 -12.77 18.81
CA GLY A 123 -19.62 -11.70 18.34
C GLY A 123 -18.48 -11.43 19.31
N TYR A 124 -18.73 -11.45 20.61
CA TYR A 124 -17.68 -11.34 21.61
C TYR A 124 -16.68 -12.51 21.56
N ALA A 125 -17.14 -13.74 21.31
CA ALA A 125 -16.27 -14.90 21.16
C ALA A 125 -15.21 -14.70 20.05
N PHE A 126 -15.61 -14.20 18.90
CA PHE A 126 -14.66 -13.91 17.79
C PHE A 126 -13.67 -12.79 18.14
N LYS A 127 -14.12 -11.74 18.81
CA LYS A 127 -13.23 -10.68 19.32
C LYS A 127 -12.19 -11.24 20.28
N ARG A 128 -12.61 -12.06 21.24
CA ARG A 128 -11.71 -12.67 22.22
C ARG A 128 -10.76 -13.66 21.55
N LEU A 129 -11.24 -14.46 20.60
CA LEU A 129 -10.42 -15.41 19.86
C LEU A 129 -9.26 -14.70 19.14
N ALA A 130 -9.56 -13.62 18.40
CA ALA A 130 -8.58 -12.85 17.67
C ALA A 130 -7.56 -12.17 18.59
N VAL A 131 -8.04 -11.51 19.67
CA VAL A 131 -7.17 -10.83 20.64
C VAL A 131 -6.26 -11.82 21.37
N THR A 132 -6.79 -12.99 21.74
CA THR A 132 -6.00 -14.04 22.41
C THR A 132 -4.96 -14.63 21.46
N ALA A 133 -5.32 -14.90 20.22
CA ALA A 133 -4.37 -15.40 19.19
C ALA A 133 -3.21 -14.41 18.99
N GLN A 134 -3.53 -13.12 18.87
CA GLN A 134 -2.52 -12.06 18.76
C GLN A 134 -1.64 -11.96 20.01
N GLY A 135 -2.24 -12.01 21.20
CA GLY A 135 -1.53 -11.91 22.49
C GLY A 135 -0.57 -13.09 22.73
N LEU A 136 -0.88 -14.28 22.23
CA LEU A 136 -0.05 -15.48 22.34
C LEU A 136 0.85 -15.73 21.10
N ASN A 137 0.89 -14.81 20.15
CA ASN A 137 1.64 -14.91 18.88
C ASN A 137 1.28 -16.18 18.07
N VAL A 138 0.01 -16.55 18.04
CA VAL A 138 -0.49 -17.65 17.22
C VAL A 138 -0.84 -17.11 15.84
N ALA A 139 -0.02 -17.42 14.85
CA ALA A 139 -0.24 -17.02 13.47
C ALA A 139 -1.32 -17.92 12.83
N THR A 140 -2.56 -17.47 12.86
CA THR A 140 -3.72 -18.18 12.28
C THR A 140 -4.77 -17.17 11.82
N LYS A 141 -5.59 -17.56 10.83
CA LYS A 141 -6.74 -16.76 10.41
C LYS A 141 -7.92 -17.02 11.32
N ILE A 142 -8.68 -16.00 11.65
CA ILE A 142 -9.93 -16.14 12.39
C ILE A 142 -11.04 -16.38 11.37
N VAL A 143 -11.69 -17.54 11.45
CA VAL A 143 -12.71 -17.99 10.50
C VAL A 143 -14.07 -18.03 11.17
N LEU A 144 -15.07 -17.37 10.57
CA LEU A 144 -16.44 -17.37 11.03
C LEU A 144 -17.25 -18.44 10.30
N PRO A 145 -17.69 -19.51 10.98
CA PRO A 145 -18.70 -20.41 10.44
C PRO A 145 -20.07 -19.71 10.38
N LEU A 146 -20.71 -19.75 9.22
CA LEU A 146 -21.93 -19.00 8.94
C LEU A 146 -23.04 -19.95 8.48
N THR A 147 -24.18 -19.91 9.16
CA THR A 147 -25.37 -20.68 8.82
C THR A 147 -26.50 -19.83 8.27
N SER A 148 -26.44 -18.49 8.45
CA SER A 148 -27.47 -17.56 7.99
C SER A 148 -26.84 -16.22 7.59
N ILE A 149 -27.31 -15.63 6.48
CA ILE A 149 -26.92 -14.26 6.06
C ILE A 149 -27.46 -13.21 7.05
N ASP A 150 -28.58 -13.46 7.71
CA ASP A 150 -29.12 -12.51 8.69
C ASP A 150 -28.18 -12.35 9.91
N ASP A 151 -27.41 -13.38 10.24
CA ASP A 151 -26.43 -13.30 11.31
C ASP A 151 -25.25 -12.38 10.96
N LEU A 152 -24.90 -12.23 9.68
CA LEU A 152 -23.89 -11.27 9.24
C LEU A 152 -24.27 -9.82 9.54
N ASN A 153 -25.51 -9.45 9.31
CA ASN A 153 -25.99 -8.09 9.60
C ASN A 153 -25.91 -7.78 11.10
N LYS A 154 -26.32 -8.76 11.94
CA LYS A 154 -26.23 -8.62 13.39
C LYS A 154 -24.78 -8.57 13.89
N LEU A 155 -23.88 -9.40 13.31
CA LEU A 155 -22.46 -9.39 13.64
C LEU A 155 -21.77 -8.10 13.18
N LEU A 156 -22.20 -7.52 12.07
CA LEU A 156 -21.72 -6.22 11.62
C LEU A 156 -22.01 -5.13 12.65
N GLU A 157 -23.22 -5.09 13.21
CA GLU A 157 -23.61 -4.14 14.27
C GLU A 157 -22.77 -4.31 15.54
N THR A 158 -22.37 -5.52 15.88
CA THR A 158 -21.48 -5.79 17.04
C THR A 158 -20.02 -5.37 16.81
N GLY A 159 -19.62 -5.10 15.56
CA GLY A 159 -18.23 -4.85 15.17
C GLY A 159 -17.33 -6.11 15.25
N ALA A 160 -17.91 -7.31 15.38
CA ALA A 160 -17.16 -8.56 15.43
C ALA A 160 -16.45 -8.87 14.12
N LEU A 161 -17.02 -8.46 12.98
CA LEU A 161 -16.43 -8.68 11.66
C LEU A 161 -15.04 -8.05 11.49
N ASN A 162 -14.71 -7.01 12.24
CA ASN A 162 -13.36 -6.42 12.21
C ASN A 162 -12.26 -7.37 12.67
N TYR A 163 -12.59 -8.42 13.41
CA TYR A 163 -11.69 -9.40 14.01
C TYR A 163 -11.65 -10.74 13.24
N ILE A 164 -12.37 -10.84 12.14
CA ILE A 164 -12.53 -12.03 11.32
C ILE A 164 -11.78 -11.84 10.01
N ASP A 165 -11.04 -12.86 9.56
CA ASP A 165 -10.29 -12.86 8.30
C ASP A 165 -11.08 -13.48 7.16
N ALA A 166 -11.83 -14.53 7.46
CA ALA A 166 -12.62 -15.28 6.48
C ALA A 166 -13.95 -15.78 7.05
N LEU A 167 -14.94 -15.92 6.16
CA LEU A 167 -16.19 -16.58 6.46
C LEU A 167 -16.21 -17.96 5.81
N ILE A 168 -16.75 -18.96 6.47
CA ILE A 168 -17.02 -20.26 5.89
C ILE A 168 -18.52 -20.52 5.91
N VAL A 169 -19.08 -20.78 4.73
CA VAL A 169 -20.50 -21.03 4.57
C VAL A 169 -20.78 -22.50 4.33
N ASP A 170 -21.78 -23.01 4.99
CA ASP A 170 -22.27 -24.36 4.84
C ASP A 170 -23.75 -24.33 4.42
N GLY A 171 -24.05 -24.91 3.24
CA GLY A 171 -25.41 -24.96 2.71
C GLY A 171 -26.04 -23.62 2.30
N LEU A 172 -25.31 -22.52 2.38
CA LEU A 172 -25.75 -21.19 1.95
C LEU A 172 -25.39 -20.92 0.50
N ASP A 173 -26.16 -20.02 -0.13
CA ASP A 173 -25.85 -19.53 -1.47
C ASP A 173 -24.55 -18.68 -1.47
N VAL A 174 -23.48 -19.28 -1.95
CA VAL A 174 -22.14 -18.67 -2.03
C VAL A 174 -22.21 -17.33 -2.77
N ARG A 175 -22.96 -17.25 -3.86
CA ARG A 175 -23.07 -16.05 -4.68
C ARG A 175 -23.71 -14.89 -3.91
N LYS A 176 -24.79 -15.17 -3.15
CA LYS A 176 -25.45 -14.13 -2.33
C LYS A 176 -24.55 -13.67 -1.19
N THR A 177 -23.87 -14.61 -0.55
CA THR A 177 -22.91 -14.27 0.53
C THR A 177 -21.75 -13.45 0.00
N ASN A 178 -21.21 -13.82 -1.18
CA ASN A 178 -20.16 -13.04 -1.83
C ASN A 178 -20.63 -11.63 -2.20
N ALA A 179 -21.85 -11.48 -2.73
CA ALA A 179 -22.42 -10.17 -3.03
C ALA A 179 -22.54 -9.30 -1.77
N TRP A 180 -22.96 -9.87 -0.65
CA TRP A 180 -23.02 -9.17 0.64
C TRP A 180 -21.61 -8.74 1.11
N ILE A 181 -20.61 -9.63 1.00
CA ILE A 181 -19.21 -9.33 1.36
C ILE A 181 -18.67 -8.17 0.52
N LEU A 182 -18.84 -8.21 -0.79
CA LEU A 182 -18.37 -7.16 -1.69
C LEU A 182 -19.03 -5.80 -1.41
N GLU A 183 -20.30 -5.81 -0.97
CA GLU A 183 -21.03 -4.58 -0.63
C GLU A 183 -20.60 -4.01 0.74
N LYS A 184 -20.50 -4.84 1.78
CA LYS A 184 -20.38 -4.39 3.17
C LYS A 184 -18.95 -4.50 3.72
N GLU A 185 -18.25 -5.60 3.42
CA GLU A 185 -16.94 -5.95 4.02
C GLU A 185 -15.96 -6.55 2.99
N PRO A 186 -15.57 -5.81 1.93
CA PRO A 186 -14.81 -6.35 0.79
C PRO A 186 -13.41 -6.90 1.13
N SER A 187 -12.94 -6.67 2.35
CA SER A 187 -11.68 -7.23 2.83
C SER A 187 -11.76 -8.70 3.25
N LYS A 188 -12.96 -9.22 3.46
CA LYS A 188 -13.18 -10.57 3.97
C LYS A 188 -13.06 -11.62 2.87
N LYS A 189 -12.55 -12.78 3.25
CA LYS A 189 -12.41 -13.95 2.37
C LYS A 189 -13.61 -14.87 2.54
N LEU A 190 -14.05 -15.50 1.45
CA LEU A 190 -15.15 -16.45 1.49
C LEU A 190 -14.63 -17.87 1.27
N TYR A 191 -14.97 -18.77 2.18
CA TYR A 191 -14.79 -20.22 2.09
C TYR A 191 -16.16 -20.88 1.99
N ALA A 192 -16.27 -21.99 1.30
CA ALA A 192 -17.52 -22.71 1.16
C ALA A 192 -17.34 -24.22 1.40
N THR A 193 -18.24 -24.84 2.13
CA THR A 193 -18.39 -26.29 2.12
C THR A 193 -19.47 -26.67 1.12
N VAL A 194 -19.21 -27.68 0.33
CA VAL A 194 -20.09 -28.12 -0.76
C VAL A 194 -20.41 -29.59 -0.55
N GLU A 195 -21.71 -29.91 -0.45
CA GLU A 195 -22.16 -31.29 -0.48
C GLU A 195 -22.25 -31.76 -1.94
N PRO A 196 -21.34 -32.66 -2.38
CA PRO A 196 -21.27 -33.01 -3.79
C PRO A 196 -22.47 -33.84 -4.21
N GLN A 197 -23.10 -33.42 -5.28
CA GLN A 197 -24.05 -34.28 -5.99
C GLN A 197 -23.24 -35.15 -6.96
N SER A 198 -22.92 -36.38 -6.55
CA SER A 198 -22.21 -37.33 -7.38
C SER A 198 -22.85 -37.49 -8.78
N PRO A 199 -22.10 -37.44 -9.90
CA PRO A 199 -20.62 -37.50 -10.02
C PRO A 199 -19.93 -36.12 -10.16
N ASN A 200 -20.58 -35.03 -9.80
CA ASN A 200 -20.18 -33.67 -10.15
C ASN A 200 -19.39 -32.92 -9.08
N ALA A 201 -18.92 -33.59 -8.01
CA ALA A 201 -18.23 -32.97 -6.87
C ALA A 201 -17.15 -31.94 -7.28
N PHE A 202 -16.34 -32.29 -8.25
CA PHE A 202 -15.27 -31.44 -8.74
C PHE A 202 -15.77 -30.17 -9.43
N PHE A 203 -16.86 -30.26 -10.16
CA PHE A 203 -17.50 -29.11 -10.80
C PHE A 203 -18.21 -28.21 -9.77
N ASP A 204 -18.87 -28.81 -8.77
CA ASP A 204 -19.57 -28.06 -7.74
C ASP A 204 -18.59 -27.23 -6.89
N LEU A 205 -17.41 -27.80 -6.58
CA LEU A 205 -16.33 -27.05 -5.94
C LEU A 205 -15.85 -25.87 -6.80
N ALA A 206 -15.59 -26.13 -8.07
CA ALA A 206 -15.18 -25.08 -8.99
C ALA A 206 -16.26 -24.02 -9.19
N ARG A 207 -17.52 -24.40 -9.13
CA ARG A 207 -18.66 -23.48 -9.17
C ARG A 207 -18.66 -22.56 -7.95
N ALA A 208 -18.42 -23.08 -6.76
CA ALA A 208 -18.28 -22.27 -5.56
C ALA A 208 -17.15 -21.24 -5.69
N LEU A 209 -16.00 -21.64 -6.29
CA LEU A 209 -14.91 -20.70 -6.59
C LEU A 209 -15.33 -19.63 -7.62
N ALA A 210 -16.06 -20.02 -8.65
CA ALA A 210 -16.60 -19.08 -9.65
C ALA A 210 -17.62 -18.10 -9.05
N ASP A 211 -18.40 -18.52 -8.05
CA ASP A 211 -19.36 -17.71 -7.33
C ASP A 211 -18.73 -16.82 -6.24
N GLY A 212 -17.39 -16.86 -6.10
CA GLY A 212 -16.61 -15.92 -5.29
C GLY A 212 -15.94 -16.50 -4.05
N ALA A 213 -16.05 -17.80 -3.76
CA ALA A 213 -15.25 -18.42 -2.72
C ALA A 213 -13.77 -18.50 -3.15
N ILE A 214 -12.85 -18.34 -2.22
CA ILE A 214 -11.41 -18.57 -2.50
C ILE A 214 -10.94 -19.94 -2.01
N ARG A 215 -11.76 -20.63 -1.23
CA ARG A 215 -11.61 -22.01 -0.78
C ARG A 215 -12.94 -22.72 -0.92
N ALA A 216 -12.96 -23.88 -1.52
CA ALA A 216 -14.13 -24.75 -1.59
C ALA A 216 -13.78 -26.14 -1.08
N TYR A 217 -14.54 -26.65 -0.13
CA TYR A 217 -14.27 -27.92 0.55
C TYR A 217 -15.40 -28.92 0.25
N THR A 218 -15.05 -30.11 -0.21
CA THR A 218 -16.02 -31.19 -0.38
C THR A 218 -16.24 -31.96 0.91
N ILE A 219 -17.46 -32.37 1.15
CA ILE A 219 -17.81 -33.19 2.31
C ILE A 219 -17.52 -34.66 1.99
N ARG A 220 -16.74 -35.33 2.83
CA ARG A 220 -16.42 -36.79 2.75
C ARG A 220 -15.92 -37.26 1.37
N PRO A 221 -14.74 -36.76 0.91
CA PRO A 221 -14.20 -37.18 -0.38
C PRO A 221 -13.83 -38.68 -0.39
N ALA A 222 -13.98 -39.31 -1.55
CA ALA A 222 -13.35 -40.61 -1.79
C ALA A 222 -11.82 -40.47 -1.89
N ALA A 223 -11.06 -41.51 -1.64
CA ALA A 223 -9.59 -41.45 -1.69
C ALA A 223 -9.05 -41.02 -3.08
N GLU A 224 -9.73 -41.38 -4.16
CA GLU A 224 -9.42 -40.97 -5.55
C GLU A 224 -9.69 -39.47 -5.79
N ASP A 225 -10.66 -38.92 -5.10
CA ASP A 225 -10.97 -37.46 -5.19
C ASP A 225 -9.84 -36.62 -4.58
N VAL A 226 -9.21 -37.07 -3.49
CA VAL A 226 -8.12 -36.34 -2.83
C VAL A 226 -6.94 -36.09 -3.78
N ALA A 227 -6.59 -37.08 -4.61
CA ALA A 227 -5.53 -36.92 -5.63
C ALA A 227 -5.95 -35.91 -6.72
N ALA A 228 -7.21 -35.97 -7.14
CA ALA A 228 -7.74 -34.99 -8.10
C ALA A 228 -7.74 -33.54 -7.55
N LEU A 229 -8.09 -33.36 -6.29
CA LEU A 229 -8.04 -32.06 -5.61
C LEU A 229 -6.62 -31.52 -5.50
N ALA A 230 -5.64 -32.35 -5.20
CA ALA A 230 -4.23 -31.97 -5.17
C ALA A 230 -3.71 -31.55 -6.55
N ASN A 231 -4.07 -32.29 -7.60
CA ASN A 231 -3.74 -31.96 -8.99
C ASN A 231 -4.42 -30.65 -9.44
N PHE A 232 -5.66 -30.43 -9.03
CA PHE A 232 -6.36 -29.17 -9.29
C PHE A 232 -5.63 -28.00 -8.64
N ASN A 233 -5.31 -28.07 -7.35
CA ASN A 233 -4.60 -27.01 -6.64
C ASN A 233 -3.24 -26.69 -7.27
N SER A 234 -2.54 -27.73 -7.74
CA SER A 234 -1.28 -27.54 -8.49
C SER A 234 -1.47 -26.77 -9.79
N ALA A 235 -2.54 -27.08 -10.53
CA ALA A 235 -2.88 -26.36 -11.77
C ALA A 235 -3.34 -24.90 -11.52
N PHE A 236 -3.85 -24.62 -10.35
CA PHE A 236 -4.31 -23.29 -9.91
C PHE A 236 -3.27 -22.54 -9.04
N ALA A 237 -2.00 -22.92 -9.11
CA ALA A 237 -0.93 -22.19 -8.45
C ALA A 237 -0.83 -20.75 -9.00
N GLY A 238 -0.83 -19.75 -8.12
CA GLY A 238 -0.83 -18.31 -8.44
C GLY A 238 -2.23 -17.69 -8.46
N ASP A 239 -2.35 -16.48 -8.98
CA ASP A 239 -3.57 -15.66 -8.90
C ASP A 239 -4.50 -15.91 -10.09
N TRP A 240 -5.51 -16.72 -9.88
CA TRP A 240 -6.55 -17.06 -10.85
C TRP A 240 -7.85 -16.31 -10.56
N ALA A 241 -8.59 -15.96 -11.62
CA ALA A 241 -9.90 -15.36 -11.53
C ALA A 241 -10.89 -16.13 -12.43
N PHE A 242 -12.15 -16.21 -12.02
CA PHE A 242 -13.21 -16.78 -12.85
C PHE A 242 -13.51 -15.86 -14.05
N ASP A 243 -13.60 -16.45 -15.23
CA ASP A 243 -13.97 -15.76 -16.47
C ASP A 243 -15.40 -16.12 -16.84
N SER A 244 -16.34 -15.18 -16.66
CA SER A 244 -17.73 -15.37 -17.02
C SER A 244 -17.99 -15.31 -18.53
N THR A 245 -16.99 -14.84 -19.30
CA THR A 245 -17.10 -14.59 -20.77
C THR A 245 -16.50 -15.71 -21.60
N SER A 246 -16.21 -16.85 -20.99
CA SER A 246 -15.50 -17.99 -21.56
C SER A 246 -15.63 -18.18 -23.07
N SER A 247 -14.49 -18.19 -23.77
CA SER A 247 -14.39 -18.54 -25.19
C SER A 247 -14.52 -20.04 -25.47
N THR A 248 -14.63 -20.85 -24.41
CA THR A 248 -14.78 -22.31 -24.52
C THR A 248 -16.19 -22.66 -24.93
N GLN A 249 -16.35 -23.37 -26.04
CA GLN A 249 -17.65 -23.86 -26.52
C GLN A 249 -17.63 -25.38 -26.61
N VAL A 250 -18.77 -26.00 -26.32
CA VAL A 250 -18.97 -27.43 -26.55
C VAL A 250 -19.89 -27.59 -27.74
N LEU A 251 -19.45 -28.39 -28.71
CA LEU A 251 -20.09 -28.59 -29.99
C LEU A 251 -20.48 -30.06 -30.15
N ASP A 252 -21.55 -30.32 -30.89
CA ASP A 252 -21.90 -31.68 -31.33
C ASP A 252 -21.08 -32.10 -32.56
N ALA A 253 -21.33 -33.32 -33.06
CA ALA A 253 -20.67 -33.85 -34.24
C ALA A 253 -20.93 -33.05 -35.54
N LYS A 254 -21.96 -32.24 -35.57
CA LYS A 254 -22.34 -31.37 -36.68
C LYS A 254 -21.73 -30.01 -36.57
N GLY A 255 -21.13 -29.66 -35.43
CA GLY A 255 -20.54 -28.36 -35.14
C GLY A 255 -21.54 -27.38 -34.50
N ASP A 256 -22.72 -27.85 -34.10
CA ASP A 256 -23.70 -27.03 -33.40
C ASP A 256 -23.37 -26.95 -31.89
N ARG A 257 -23.59 -25.77 -31.32
CA ARG A 257 -23.33 -25.53 -29.90
C ARG A 257 -24.27 -26.30 -29.00
N ILE A 258 -23.68 -27.03 -28.05
CA ILE A 258 -24.44 -27.76 -27.01
C ILE A 258 -24.32 -27.00 -25.70
N GLU A 259 -25.41 -26.79 -24.97
CA GLU A 259 -25.36 -26.33 -23.59
C GLU A 259 -24.81 -27.42 -22.69
N MET A 260 -23.55 -27.24 -22.28
CA MET A 260 -22.87 -28.11 -21.33
C MET A 260 -22.26 -27.25 -20.21
N PRO A 261 -22.28 -27.71 -18.95
CA PRO A 261 -21.65 -26.97 -17.86
C PRO A 261 -20.13 -26.85 -18.08
N VAL A 262 -19.69 -25.61 -18.25
CA VAL A 262 -18.27 -25.25 -18.45
C VAL A 262 -17.96 -24.09 -17.51
N LEU A 263 -16.82 -24.15 -16.83
CA LEU A 263 -16.27 -23.07 -16.02
C LEU A 263 -14.84 -22.77 -16.47
N THR A 264 -14.58 -21.51 -16.79
CA THR A 264 -13.24 -21.08 -17.22
C THR A 264 -12.66 -20.10 -16.21
N PHE A 265 -11.39 -20.27 -15.89
CA PHE A 265 -10.62 -19.37 -15.05
C PHE A 265 -9.42 -18.88 -15.83
N VAL A 266 -8.99 -17.66 -15.56
CA VAL A 266 -7.89 -16.97 -16.26
C VAL A 266 -6.83 -16.48 -15.30
N ARG A 267 -5.58 -16.49 -15.77
CA ARG A 267 -4.45 -15.84 -15.10
C ARG A 267 -3.60 -15.14 -16.17
N GLY A 268 -3.77 -13.82 -16.30
CA GLY A 268 -3.25 -13.13 -17.47
C GLY A 268 -3.86 -13.70 -18.75
N GLU A 269 -3.07 -14.36 -19.57
CA GLU A 269 -3.52 -15.06 -20.79
C GLU A 269 -3.64 -16.58 -20.63
N ASP A 270 -3.22 -17.16 -19.50
CA ASP A 270 -3.39 -18.59 -19.23
C ASP A 270 -4.85 -18.95 -18.95
N LEU A 271 -5.29 -20.12 -19.42
CA LEU A 271 -6.66 -20.62 -19.26
C LEU A 271 -6.71 -21.95 -18.49
N ARG A 272 -7.73 -22.09 -17.65
CA ARG A 272 -8.11 -23.31 -16.95
C ARG A 272 -9.60 -23.53 -17.14
N THR A 273 -9.98 -24.55 -17.88
CA THR A 273 -11.39 -24.82 -18.22
C THR A 273 -11.82 -26.17 -17.65
N ILE A 274 -12.89 -26.15 -16.86
CA ILE A 274 -13.51 -27.36 -16.30
C ILE A 274 -14.75 -27.70 -17.12
N ILE A 275 -14.84 -28.93 -17.55
CA ILE A 275 -15.93 -29.45 -18.35
C ILE A 275 -16.55 -30.63 -17.64
N VAL A 276 -17.91 -30.64 -17.57
CA VAL A 276 -18.69 -31.75 -17.05
C VAL A 276 -19.28 -32.52 -18.23
N PRO A 277 -18.77 -33.71 -18.57
CA PRO A 277 -19.35 -34.55 -19.60
C PRO A 277 -20.75 -35.02 -19.21
N ARG A 278 -21.72 -34.95 -20.11
CA ARG A 278 -23.02 -35.60 -19.92
C ARG A 278 -22.87 -37.09 -20.23
N GLY A 279 -23.35 -37.96 -19.36
CA GLY A 279 -23.26 -39.44 -19.48
C GLY A 279 -23.90 -40.04 -20.73
N ASP A 280 -24.76 -39.28 -21.38
CA ASP A 280 -25.53 -39.67 -22.60
C ASP A 280 -24.85 -39.15 -23.88
N ALA A 281 -23.70 -38.49 -23.79
CA ALA A 281 -23.01 -37.95 -24.96
C ALA A 281 -22.40 -39.12 -25.74
N THR A 282 -23.21 -39.76 -26.57
CA THR A 282 -22.75 -40.67 -27.59
C THR A 282 -21.87 -39.96 -28.60
N ALA A 283 -20.66 -40.39 -28.75
CA ALA A 283 -19.71 -40.18 -29.84
C ALA A 283 -19.74 -38.78 -30.50
N ALA A 284 -18.68 -37.98 -30.27
CA ALA A 284 -18.35 -36.75 -30.96
C ALA A 284 -18.83 -35.42 -30.35
N THR A 285 -18.75 -35.27 -29.04
CA THR A 285 -18.77 -33.94 -28.42
C THR A 285 -17.34 -33.35 -28.51
N ILE A 286 -17.21 -32.11 -28.97
CA ILE A 286 -15.94 -31.45 -29.18
C ILE A 286 -15.89 -30.18 -28.32
N ALA A 287 -14.87 -30.01 -27.50
CA ALA A 287 -14.60 -28.73 -26.86
C ALA A 287 -13.77 -27.87 -27.83
N SER A 288 -14.23 -26.66 -28.09
CA SER A 288 -13.51 -25.65 -28.85
C SER A 288 -12.84 -24.68 -27.89
N LEU A 289 -11.51 -24.63 -27.89
CA LEU A 289 -10.68 -23.76 -27.07
C LEU A 289 -9.76 -22.92 -27.94
N PRO A 290 -9.42 -21.67 -27.59
CA PRO A 290 -8.51 -20.87 -28.39
C PRO A 290 -7.15 -21.56 -28.54
N SER A 291 -6.58 -21.54 -29.76
CA SER A 291 -5.28 -22.15 -30.07
C SER A 291 -4.19 -21.15 -30.42
N ASP A 292 -4.57 -19.92 -30.77
CA ASP A 292 -3.63 -18.87 -31.09
C ASP A 292 -2.90 -18.41 -29.80
N ARG A 293 -1.60 -18.63 -29.75
CA ARG A 293 -0.73 -18.26 -28.64
C ARG A 293 -0.73 -19.21 -27.42
N TYR A 294 -1.34 -20.40 -27.52
CA TYR A 294 -1.38 -21.36 -26.42
C TYR A 294 -0.58 -22.62 -26.68
N THR A 295 -0.07 -23.20 -25.61
CA THR A 295 0.52 -24.57 -25.65
C THR A 295 -0.57 -25.60 -25.95
N ARG A 296 -0.16 -26.78 -26.39
CA ARG A 296 -1.10 -27.89 -26.58
C ARG A 296 -1.82 -28.24 -25.28
N PRO A 297 -3.16 -28.40 -25.28
CA PRO A 297 -3.95 -28.61 -24.07
C PRO A 297 -3.47 -29.83 -23.27
N ARG A 298 -3.51 -29.68 -21.93
CA ARG A 298 -3.30 -30.76 -20.99
C ARG A 298 -4.60 -31.04 -20.24
N ARG A 299 -4.82 -32.30 -19.89
CA ARG A 299 -5.96 -32.75 -19.08
C ARG A 299 -5.50 -33.13 -17.69
N ILE A 300 -6.19 -32.62 -16.69
CA ILE A 300 -5.96 -32.93 -15.28
C ILE A 300 -7.22 -33.57 -14.68
N ASP A 301 -7.04 -34.76 -14.10
CA ASP A 301 -8.08 -35.51 -13.39
C ASP A 301 -7.42 -36.36 -12.28
N ALA A 302 -8.16 -37.28 -11.69
CA ALA A 302 -7.66 -38.19 -10.67
C ALA A 302 -6.47 -39.07 -11.14
N ALA A 303 -6.36 -39.33 -12.43
CA ALA A 303 -5.26 -40.11 -13.01
C ALA A 303 -4.00 -39.28 -13.28
N GLY A 304 -4.03 -37.98 -12.95
CA GLY A 304 -2.89 -37.07 -13.04
C GLY A 304 -2.99 -36.05 -14.18
N ASP A 305 -1.88 -35.36 -14.46
CA ASP A 305 -1.72 -34.38 -15.50
C ASP A 305 -1.09 -35.02 -16.75
N ARG A 306 -1.81 -34.96 -17.86
CA ARG A 306 -1.37 -35.58 -19.14
C ARG A 306 -1.71 -34.72 -20.34
N GLN A 307 -0.88 -34.78 -21.38
CA GLN A 307 -1.16 -34.10 -22.63
C GLN A 307 -2.35 -34.77 -23.34
N VAL A 308 -3.24 -33.94 -23.89
CA VAL A 308 -4.37 -34.42 -24.68
C VAL A 308 -3.85 -34.88 -26.04
N THR A 309 -4.16 -36.14 -26.42
CA THR A 309 -3.70 -36.75 -27.67
C THR A 309 -4.66 -36.49 -28.83
N ASP A 310 -5.97 -36.44 -28.59
CA ASP A 310 -7.00 -36.21 -29.58
C ASP A 310 -7.30 -34.71 -29.69
N VAL A 311 -6.41 -34.00 -30.38
CA VAL A 311 -6.50 -32.54 -30.57
C VAL A 311 -6.32 -32.20 -32.04
N GLY A 312 -7.39 -31.70 -32.68
CA GLY A 312 -7.34 -30.98 -33.96
C GLY A 312 -7.15 -29.46 -33.74
N ALA A 313 -6.64 -28.76 -34.73
CA ALA A 313 -6.60 -27.31 -34.76
C ALA A 313 -7.37 -26.82 -36.01
N LYS A 314 -8.34 -25.91 -35.82
CA LYS A 314 -9.13 -25.33 -36.89
C LYS A 314 -9.55 -23.90 -36.54
N GLY A 315 -9.27 -22.96 -37.44
CA GLY A 315 -9.76 -21.59 -37.30
C GLY A 315 -9.31 -20.86 -36.04
N GLY A 316 -8.06 -21.06 -35.56
CA GLY A 316 -7.56 -20.43 -34.34
C GLY A 316 -8.05 -21.12 -33.08
N HIS A 317 -8.66 -22.31 -33.16
CA HIS A 317 -9.16 -23.07 -32.02
C HIS A 317 -8.61 -24.48 -32.00
N PHE A 318 -8.29 -24.98 -30.81
CA PHE A 318 -8.12 -26.41 -30.55
C PHE A 318 -9.49 -27.08 -30.47
N LEU A 319 -9.66 -28.15 -31.23
CA LEU A 319 -10.84 -29.00 -31.18
C LEU A 319 -10.45 -30.29 -30.46
N ILE A 320 -11.03 -30.54 -29.30
CA ILE A 320 -10.74 -31.67 -28.43
C ILE A 320 -11.92 -32.61 -28.42
N GLY A 321 -11.73 -33.84 -28.89
CA GLY A 321 -12.72 -34.89 -28.78
C GLY A 321 -12.97 -35.25 -27.32
N LEU A 322 -14.18 -35.04 -26.84
CA LEU A 322 -14.62 -35.40 -25.50
C LEU A 322 -15.20 -36.81 -25.56
N GLN A 323 -14.40 -37.78 -25.18
CA GLN A 323 -14.92 -39.16 -24.97
C GLN A 323 -15.89 -39.18 -23.78
N PRO A 324 -16.87 -40.09 -23.76
CA PRO A 324 -17.78 -40.22 -22.66
C PRO A 324 -16.98 -40.59 -21.39
N VAL A 325 -16.79 -39.62 -20.52
CA VAL A 325 -16.09 -39.77 -19.24
C VAL A 325 -17.11 -39.52 -18.14
N LYS A 326 -17.10 -40.33 -17.14
CA LYS A 326 -18.10 -40.24 -16.04
C LYS A 326 -17.83 -39.11 -15.07
N HIS A 327 -16.65 -38.48 -15.14
CA HIS A 327 -16.22 -37.47 -14.15
C HIS A 327 -15.79 -36.19 -14.83
N PRO A 328 -16.00 -35.01 -14.19
CA PRO A 328 -15.47 -33.74 -14.62
C PRO A 328 -13.94 -33.77 -14.72
N PHE A 329 -13.38 -32.99 -15.62
CA PHE A 329 -11.95 -32.84 -15.77
C PHE A 329 -11.57 -31.39 -16.10
N LEU A 330 -10.33 -31.03 -15.80
CA LEU A 330 -9.74 -29.74 -16.05
C LEU A 330 -8.87 -29.79 -17.30
N LEU A 331 -9.09 -28.87 -18.23
CA LEU A 331 -8.19 -28.58 -19.36
C LEU A 331 -7.35 -27.35 -19.04
N THR A 332 -6.05 -27.46 -19.26
CA THR A 332 -5.10 -26.36 -19.05
C THR A 332 -4.50 -25.92 -20.38
N LEU A 333 -4.46 -24.62 -20.60
CA LEU A 333 -3.77 -23.96 -21.71
C LEU A 333 -2.88 -22.89 -21.11
N ASP A 334 -1.59 -22.99 -21.34
CA ASP A 334 -0.62 -22.01 -20.93
C ASP A 334 -0.19 -21.18 -22.16
N HIS A 335 -0.09 -19.87 -21.97
CA HIS A 335 0.30 -18.94 -23.04
C HIS A 335 1.75 -19.15 -23.46
N THR A 336 2.03 -19.02 -24.77
CA THR A 336 3.38 -19.06 -25.34
C THR A 336 3.82 -17.68 -25.79
N GLU A 337 5.04 -17.27 -25.44
CA GLU A 337 5.61 -15.98 -25.81
C GLU A 337 5.86 -15.82 -27.33
N LYS A 338 5.68 -16.87 -28.15
CA LYS A 338 5.86 -16.83 -29.60
C LYS A 338 4.55 -17.10 -30.33
N PRO A 339 4.06 -16.18 -31.19
CA PRO A 339 2.87 -16.43 -31.99
C PRO A 339 3.15 -17.59 -33.01
N GLN A 340 2.37 -18.65 -32.95
CA GLN A 340 2.34 -19.65 -34.01
C GLN A 340 1.57 -19.08 -35.21
N THR A 341 2.27 -18.71 -36.26
CA THR A 341 1.66 -18.29 -37.53
C THR A 341 1.09 -19.52 -38.25
N THR A 342 -0.21 -19.70 -38.21
CA THR A 342 -0.92 -20.56 -39.16
C THR A 342 -1.67 -19.68 -40.15
N LYS A 343 -1.20 -19.69 -41.39
CA LYS A 343 -1.96 -19.12 -42.52
C LYS A 343 -3.07 -20.11 -42.89
N GLU A 344 -4.32 -19.76 -42.61
CA GLU A 344 -5.46 -20.13 -43.45
C GLU A 344 -6.67 -19.31 -43.03
N ALA A 345 -7.13 -18.46 -43.98
CA ALA A 345 -8.33 -17.68 -43.81
C ALA A 345 -9.54 -18.52 -44.23
N ILE A 346 -10.46 -18.80 -43.33
CA ILE A 346 -11.83 -19.22 -43.71
C ILE A 346 -12.79 -18.35 -42.88
N SER A 347 -13.62 -17.60 -43.60
CA SER A 347 -14.68 -16.79 -43.02
C SER A 347 -15.80 -17.68 -42.49
N VAL A 348 -16.02 -17.64 -41.18
CA VAL A 348 -17.27 -18.09 -40.57
C VAL A 348 -17.94 -16.86 -39.99
N ALA A 349 -19.23 -16.69 -40.24
CA ALA A 349 -20.01 -15.61 -39.66
C ALA A 349 -20.10 -15.83 -38.15
N THR A 350 -19.19 -15.19 -37.41
CA THR A 350 -19.25 -15.06 -35.98
C THR A 350 -20.27 -13.99 -35.61
N GLN A 351 -21.07 -14.20 -34.59
CA GLN A 351 -21.64 -13.07 -33.87
C GLN A 351 -20.52 -12.11 -33.53
N ARG A 352 -20.59 -10.91 -34.12
CA ARG A 352 -19.56 -9.88 -33.97
C ARG A 352 -19.53 -9.52 -32.49
N GLY A 353 -18.50 -9.97 -31.77
CA GLY A 353 -18.15 -9.36 -30.50
C GLY A 353 -17.90 -7.87 -30.75
N ILE A 354 -18.28 -7.04 -29.79
CA ILE A 354 -18.04 -5.60 -29.86
C ILE A 354 -16.52 -5.35 -29.99
N THR A 355 -16.13 -4.47 -30.88
CA THR A 355 -14.70 -4.11 -31.02
C THR A 355 -14.34 -2.96 -30.08
N VAL A 356 -13.05 -2.85 -29.75
CA VAL A 356 -12.56 -1.75 -28.88
C VAL A 356 -12.82 -0.39 -29.54
N GLU A 357 -12.70 -0.30 -30.86
CA GLU A 357 -13.00 0.93 -31.61
C GLU A 357 -14.46 1.32 -31.50
N GLU A 358 -15.37 0.35 -31.50
CA GLU A 358 -16.80 0.57 -31.30
C GLU A 358 -17.11 1.03 -29.88
N ILE A 359 -16.48 0.41 -28.87
CA ILE A 359 -16.60 0.82 -27.46
C ILE A 359 -16.16 2.28 -27.30
N ILE A 360 -14.99 2.63 -27.84
CA ILE A 360 -14.43 4.00 -27.70
C ILE A 360 -15.29 5.00 -28.48
N ARG A 361 -15.74 4.68 -29.67
CA ARG A 361 -16.64 5.56 -30.47
C ARG A 361 -17.94 5.84 -29.71
N ASN A 362 -18.57 4.81 -29.14
CA ASN A 362 -19.80 4.95 -28.36
C ASN A 362 -19.56 5.75 -27.08
N HIS A 363 -18.44 5.50 -26.42
CA HIS A 363 -18.02 6.31 -25.25
C HIS A 363 -17.82 7.78 -25.61
N GLN A 364 -17.13 8.09 -26.69
CA GLN A 364 -16.91 9.46 -27.15
C GLN A 364 -18.22 10.16 -27.48
N ALA A 365 -19.14 9.47 -28.20
CA ALA A 365 -20.46 10.01 -28.53
C ALA A 365 -21.27 10.28 -27.26
N TYR A 366 -21.30 9.35 -26.30
CA TYR A 366 -21.99 9.54 -25.02
C TYR A 366 -21.32 10.64 -24.19
N ARG A 367 -20.01 10.73 -24.22
CA ARG A 367 -19.27 11.79 -23.52
C ARG A 367 -19.64 13.18 -24.03
N SER A 368 -19.64 13.39 -25.33
CA SER A 368 -20.06 14.68 -25.94
C SER A 368 -21.49 15.02 -25.57
N TYR A 369 -22.38 14.03 -25.51
CA TYR A 369 -23.73 14.21 -25.01
C TYR A 369 -23.73 14.64 -23.53
N GLN A 370 -22.98 13.96 -22.66
CA GLN A 370 -22.88 14.29 -21.24
C GLN A 370 -22.39 15.73 -21.01
N GLU A 371 -21.40 16.19 -21.77
CA GLU A 371 -20.90 17.57 -21.71
C GLU A 371 -21.96 18.61 -22.06
N SER A 372 -22.84 18.30 -23.01
CA SER A 372 -23.93 19.18 -23.41
C SER A 372 -25.07 19.30 -22.38
N ILE A 373 -25.20 18.32 -21.48
CA ILE A 373 -26.27 18.28 -20.48
C ILE A 373 -25.76 18.38 -19.03
N GLN A 374 -24.45 18.60 -18.85
CA GLN A 374 -23.87 18.66 -17.53
C GLN A 374 -24.52 19.76 -16.69
N PRO A 375 -25.11 19.43 -15.53
CA PRO A 375 -25.75 20.41 -14.67
C PRO A 375 -24.73 21.23 -13.91
N ARG A 376 -25.12 22.44 -13.49
CA ARG A 376 -24.42 23.13 -12.41
C ARG A 376 -24.68 22.39 -11.11
N TYR A 377 -23.66 22.28 -10.26
CA TYR A 377 -23.87 21.63 -8.97
C TYR A 377 -22.97 22.19 -7.87
N ILE A 378 -23.43 21.98 -6.65
CA ILE A 378 -22.65 22.21 -5.45
C ILE A 378 -22.47 20.85 -4.78
N ALA A 379 -21.25 20.51 -4.40
CA ALA A 379 -20.95 19.30 -3.64
C ALA A 379 -20.08 19.67 -2.43
N ARG A 380 -20.14 18.87 -1.38
CA ARG A 380 -19.18 18.93 -0.28
C ARG A 380 -17.90 18.20 -0.72
N ASP A 381 -16.78 18.91 -0.74
CA ASP A 381 -15.47 18.30 -0.98
C ASP A 381 -14.72 18.04 0.33
N ALA A 382 -13.95 16.94 0.34
CA ALA A 382 -13.00 16.65 1.40
C ALA A 382 -11.72 16.10 0.77
N THR A 383 -10.65 16.89 0.82
CA THR A 383 -9.34 16.53 0.28
C THR A 383 -8.38 16.20 1.40
N LYS A 384 -7.81 15.00 1.38
CA LYS A 384 -6.77 14.52 2.27
C LYS A 384 -5.44 14.44 1.53
N LEU A 385 -4.44 15.13 2.04
CA LEU A 385 -3.06 15.09 1.55
C LEU A 385 -2.20 14.40 2.61
N ARG A 386 -1.54 13.32 2.23
CA ARG A 386 -0.70 12.51 3.11
C ARG A 386 0.70 12.46 2.57
N PHE A 387 1.67 12.83 3.38
CA PHE A 387 3.10 12.83 3.02
C PHE A 387 3.96 12.60 4.27
N THR A 388 5.20 12.21 4.05
CA THR A 388 6.17 12.00 5.13
C THR A 388 7.27 13.05 5.01
N LEU A 389 7.55 13.74 6.10
CA LEU A 389 8.66 14.68 6.20
C LEU A 389 9.98 13.94 6.41
N GLU A 390 11.08 14.63 6.19
CA GLU A 390 12.40 14.16 6.61
C GLU A 390 12.40 13.88 8.11
N GLY A 391 12.92 12.71 8.51
CA GLY A 391 12.86 12.23 9.89
C GLY A 391 11.68 11.31 10.20
N GLY A 392 10.92 10.88 9.17
CA GLY A 392 9.88 9.85 9.29
C GLY A 392 8.53 10.34 9.79
N GLU A 393 8.35 11.65 10.02
CA GLU A 393 7.06 12.18 10.46
C GLU A 393 6.04 12.21 9.32
N ALA A 394 4.99 11.40 9.44
CA ALA A 394 3.89 11.42 8.50
C ALA A 394 2.85 12.50 8.85
N ILE A 395 2.48 13.30 7.87
CA ILE A 395 1.51 14.38 7.96
C ILE A 395 0.28 14.02 7.15
N GLU A 396 -0.90 14.21 7.73
CA GLU A 396 -2.17 14.24 7.02
C GLU A 396 -2.77 15.65 7.12
N ALA A 397 -2.82 16.36 6.00
CA ALA A 397 -3.55 17.62 5.90
C ALA A 397 -4.92 17.34 5.28
N THR A 398 -6.00 17.66 5.98
CA THR A 398 -7.37 17.49 5.51
C THR A 398 -8.00 18.85 5.31
N ILE A 399 -8.48 19.10 4.11
CA ILE A 399 -9.19 20.32 3.72
C ILE A 399 -10.60 19.91 3.35
N SER A 400 -11.61 20.61 3.84
CA SER A 400 -12.98 20.38 3.41
C SER A 400 -13.73 21.70 3.22
N GLY A 401 -14.71 21.66 2.31
CA GLY A 401 -15.48 22.84 1.96
C GLY A 401 -16.56 22.55 0.93
N ASP A 402 -16.96 23.56 0.21
CA ASP A 402 -17.94 23.47 -0.85
C ASP A 402 -17.25 23.59 -2.21
N PHE A 403 -17.59 22.68 -3.10
CA PHE A 403 -17.17 22.67 -4.49
C PHE A 403 -18.31 23.18 -5.37
N PHE A 404 -18.04 24.23 -6.12
CA PHE A 404 -18.96 24.82 -7.08
C PHE A 404 -18.53 24.45 -8.49
N SER A 405 -19.38 23.75 -9.22
CA SER A 405 -19.15 23.37 -10.61
C SER A 405 -20.18 24.01 -11.52
N ASP A 406 -19.70 24.70 -12.54
CA ASP A 406 -20.51 25.26 -13.63
C ASP A 406 -19.90 24.83 -14.96
N PRO A 407 -20.62 24.13 -15.85
CA PRO A 407 -20.10 23.70 -17.16
C PRO A 407 -19.72 24.88 -18.07
N HIS A 408 -20.19 26.08 -17.79
CA HIS A 408 -19.94 27.30 -18.59
C HIS A 408 -18.94 28.26 -17.91
N ALA A 409 -18.44 27.92 -16.72
CA ALA A 409 -17.49 28.73 -15.96
C ALA A 409 -16.43 27.84 -15.29
N ALA A 410 -15.39 28.46 -14.74
CA ALA A 410 -14.38 27.75 -13.97
C ALA A 410 -14.95 27.24 -12.65
N SER A 411 -14.61 26.02 -12.26
CA SER A 411 -15.00 25.45 -10.98
C SER A 411 -14.23 26.07 -9.82
N ASP A 412 -14.92 26.29 -8.69
CA ASP A 412 -14.36 26.86 -7.48
C ASP A 412 -14.42 25.89 -6.30
N TRP A 413 -13.27 25.68 -5.64
CA TRP A 413 -13.17 25.01 -4.34
C TRP A 413 -13.11 26.05 -3.23
N VAL A 414 -14.03 25.97 -2.30
CA VAL A 414 -14.15 26.91 -1.18
C VAL A 414 -13.73 26.23 0.10
N TRP A 415 -12.51 26.46 0.52
CA TRP A 415 -11.95 25.82 1.71
C TRP A 415 -12.51 26.46 2.99
N GLN A 416 -13.25 25.69 3.77
CA GLN A 416 -13.90 26.12 5.01
C GLN A 416 -13.19 25.58 6.24
N ASP A 417 -12.86 24.28 6.25
CA ASP A 417 -12.18 23.61 7.35
C ASP A 417 -10.81 23.10 6.93
N PHE A 418 -9.86 23.19 7.84
CA PHE A 418 -8.52 22.68 7.66
C PHE A 418 -8.06 21.95 8.93
N TYR A 419 -7.53 20.75 8.75
CA TYR A 419 -6.99 19.92 9.83
C TYR A 419 -5.57 19.48 9.50
N ILE A 420 -4.69 19.48 10.49
CA ILE A 420 -3.36 18.88 10.39
C ILE A 420 -3.33 17.72 11.35
N ASN A 421 -3.17 16.50 10.84
CA ASN A 421 -3.23 15.26 11.60
C ASN A 421 -4.51 15.13 12.45
N GLY A 422 -5.64 15.66 11.96
CA GLY A 422 -6.92 15.66 12.67
C GLY A 422 -7.11 16.78 13.68
N VAL A 423 -6.10 17.64 13.90
CA VAL A 423 -6.25 18.84 14.73
C VAL A 423 -6.76 20.00 13.89
N LYS A 424 -7.89 20.58 14.28
CA LYS A 424 -8.54 21.66 13.54
C LYS A 424 -7.75 22.96 13.62
N TRP A 425 -7.54 23.57 12.46
CA TRP A 425 -6.98 24.93 12.38
C TRP A 425 -8.04 25.97 12.73
N LYS A 426 -7.94 26.57 13.90
CA LYS A 426 -8.97 27.49 14.43
C LYS A 426 -8.57 28.97 14.36
N TYR A 427 -7.34 29.27 13.98
CA TYR A 427 -6.77 30.59 14.10
C TYR A 427 -6.53 31.21 12.71
N GLY A 428 -7.47 32.08 12.34
CA GLY A 428 -7.33 32.86 11.13
C GLY A 428 -7.55 32.09 9.82
N ARG A 429 -7.08 32.66 8.74
CA ARG A 429 -7.20 32.10 7.41
C ARG A 429 -6.40 30.80 7.28
N ILE A 430 -6.90 29.83 6.51
CA ILE A 430 -6.14 28.64 6.15
C ILE A 430 -4.79 29.05 5.55
N PRO A 431 -3.64 28.60 6.11
CA PRO A 431 -2.34 29.04 5.63
C PRO A 431 -2.03 28.55 4.22
N GLU A 432 -1.24 29.30 3.49
CA GLU A 432 -0.62 28.80 2.26
C GLU A 432 0.60 27.98 2.63
N LEU A 433 0.41 26.68 2.78
CA LEU A 433 1.53 25.78 3.04
C LEU A 433 2.26 25.46 1.72
N PRO A 434 3.60 25.53 1.68
CA PRO A 434 4.38 25.27 0.46
C PRO A 434 4.13 23.88 -0.16
N LEU A 435 3.82 22.90 0.69
CA LEU A 435 3.49 21.54 0.27
C LEU A 435 2.04 21.34 -0.17
N ILE A 436 1.17 22.31 0.11
CA ILE A 436 -0.27 22.27 -0.21
C ILE A 436 -0.61 23.36 -1.22
N GLN A 437 0.35 23.80 -2.02
CA GLN A 437 0.06 24.75 -3.09
C GLN A 437 -0.69 24.05 -4.21
N PRO A 438 -1.93 24.47 -4.54
CA PRO A 438 -2.75 23.79 -5.54
C PRO A 438 -2.08 23.66 -6.90
N GLU A 439 -1.29 24.64 -7.29
CA GLU A 439 -0.54 24.67 -8.53
C GLU A 439 0.64 23.67 -8.58
N LYS A 440 1.08 23.18 -7.42
CA LYS A 440 2.15 22.16 -7.32
C LYS A 440 1.62 20.74 -7.12
N VAL A 441 0.39 20.62 -6.70
CA VAL A 441 -0.33 19.35 -6.77
C VAL A 441 -0.70 19.20 -8.24
N ALA A 442 0.11 18.48 -9.01
CA ALA A 442 -0.23 18.21 -10.40
C ALA A 442 -1.64 17.67 -10.43
N GLN A 443 -2.53 18.43 -11.04
CA GLN A 443 -3.89 17.99 -11.25
C GLN A 443 -3.96 17.37 -12.62
N LEU A 444 -4.38 16.14 -12.64
CA LEU A 444 -4.94 15.59 -13.84
C LEU A 444 -6.29 16.28 -14.04
N PRO A 445 -6.59 16.72 -15.24
CA PRO A 445 -7.92 17.14 -15.53
C PRO A 445 -8.86 16.03 -15.09
N LEU A 446 -9.86 16.35 -14.27
CA LEU A 446 -10.97 15.44 -13.92
C LEU A 446 -11.63 14.89 -15.21
N ASP A 447 -11.20 15.39 -16.33
CA ASP A 447 -11.74 15.20 -17.65
C ASP A 447 -10.67 14.93 -18.72
N ILE A 448 -10.18 13.69 -18.74
CA ILE A 448 -9.37 13.22 -19.87
C ILE A 448 -10.27 12.81 -21.01
N HIS A 449 -10.05 13.42 -22.20
CA HIS A 449 -10.66 12.99 -23.43
C HIS A 449 -9.88 11.80 -24.00
N LEU A 450 -10.57 10.67 -24.13
CA LEU A 450 -10.06 9.51 -24.83
C LEU A 450 -10.22 9.72 -26.35
N THR A 451 -9.24 10.38 -26.96
CA THR A 451 -9.25 10.73 -28.39
C THR A 451 -8.84 9.55 -29.29
N ASN A 452 -9.08 9.67 -30.59
CA ASN A 452 -8.66 8.66 -31.56
C ASN A 452 -7.13 8.56 -31.75
N GLU A 453 -6.38 9.49 -31.16
CA GLU A 453 -4.90 9.47 -31.19
C GLU A 453 -4.30 8.43 -30.27
N TYR A 454 -5.04 7.98 -29.25
CA TYR A 454 -4.63 6.92 -28.34
C TYR A 454 -4.78 5.54 -28.98
N ARG A 455 -3.94 4.60 -28.59
CA ARG A 455 -4.10 3.18 -28.90
C ARG A 455 -4.90 2.53 -27.78
N TYR A 456 -5.91 1.78 -28.16
CA TYR A 456 -6.82 1.12 -27.25
C TYR A 456 -6.72 -0.39 -27.37
N GLN A 457 -6.87 -1.07 -26.23
CA GLN A 457 -6.93 -2.51 -26.17
C GLN A 457 -8.04 -2.91 -25.20
N LEU A 458 -9.02 -3.65 -25.67
CA LEU A 458 -10.00 -4.31 -24.78
C LEU A 458 -9.28 -5.42 -24.03
N ILE A 459 -9.23 -5.32 -22.70
CA ILE A 459 -8.60 -6.31 -21.83
C ILE A 459 -9.59 -7.43 -21.53
N ARG A 460 -10.80 -7.05 -21.11
CA ARG A 460 -11.87 -7.99 -20.79
C ARG A 460 -13.18 -7.24 -20.54
N GLU A 461 -14.24 -8.00 -20.48
CA GLU A 461 -15.50 -7.58 -19.88
C GLU A 461 -15.49 -8.00 -18.40
N THR A 462 -15.94 -7.13 -17.51
CA THR A 462 -15.89 -7.38 -16.07
C THR A 462 -16.98 -6.58 -15.35
N ASP A 463 -17.43 -7.11 -14.23
CA ASP A 463 -18.35 -6.37 -13.37
C ASP A 463 -17.56 -5.50 -12.39
N LEU A 464 -17.85 -4.20 -12.38
CA LEU A 464 -17.28 -3.23 -11.46
C LEU A 464 -18.41 -2.46 -10.76
N ASN A 465 -18.45 -2.52 -9.42
CA ASN A 465 -19.48 -1.85 -8.60
C ASN A 465 -20.92 -2.17 -9.05
N GLY A 466 -21.16 -3.39 -9.51
CA GLY A 466 -22.47 -3.84 -10.01
C GLY A 466 -22.80 -3.41 -11.45
N TYR A 467 -21.90 -2.75 -12.15
CA TYR A 467 -22.00 -2.40 -13.56
C TYR A 467 -21.24 -3.41 -14.41
N HIS A 468 -21.87 -3.88 -15.50
CA HIS A 468 -21.19 -4.67 -16.51
C HIS A 468 -20.35 -3.74 -17.39
N THR A 469 -19.02 -3.88 -17.36
CA THR A 469 -18.08 -2.89 -17.94
C THR A 469 -17.10 -3.52 -18.89
N TYR A 470 -16.68 -2.73 -19.89
CA TYR A 470 -15.51 -3.00 -20.72
C TYR A 470 -14.28 -2.41 -20.06
N GLU A 471 -13.32 -3.25 -19.69
CA GLU A 471 -12.02 -2.81 -19.21
C GLU A 471 -11.10 -2.56 -20.41
N VAL A 472 -10.83 -1.29 -20.67
CA VAL A 472 -10.06 -0.86 -21.84
C VAL A 472 -8.77 -0.19 -21.41
N ARG A 473 -7.63 -0.73 -21.83
CA ARG A 473 -6.33 -0.08 -21.70
C ARG A 473 -6.18 0.97 -22.79
N PHE A 474 -5.58 2.10 -22.45
CA PHE A 474 -5.22 3.14 -23.40
C PHE A 474 -3.77 3.57 -23.23
N GLU A 475 -3.10 3.82 -24.35
CA GLU A 475 -1.71 4.26 -24.40
C GLU A 475 -1.55 5.31 -25.51
N PRO A 476 -0.70 6.33 -25.33
CA PRO A 476 -0.44 7.29 -26.38
C PRO A 476 0.30 6.63 -27.56
N PRO A 477 0.25 7.20 -28.78
CA PRO A 477 0.99 6.70 -29.92
C PRO A 477 2.51 6.82 -29.66
N PRO A 478 3.33 5.92 -30.23
CA PRO A 478 4.78 5.93 -30.01
C PRO A 478 5.48 7.23 -30.39
N ASN A 479 4.91 7.95 -31.37
CA ASN A 479 5.47 9.19 -31.94
C ASN A 479 4.71 10.44 -31.45
N ALA A 480 4.11 10.38 -30.27
CA ALA A 480 3.43 11.55 -29.70
C ALA A 480 4.41 12.72 -29.52
N PRO A 481 3.99 13.97 -29.79
CA PRO A 481 4.85 15.12 -29.65
C PRO A 481 5.39 15.28 -28.22
N ALA A 482 6.68 15.56 -28.09
CA ALA A 482 7.29 15.85 -26.82
C ALA A 482 6.69 17.14 -26.22
N GLY A 483 6.43 17.15 -24.92
CA GLY A 483 5.95 18.33 -24.20
C GLY A 483 4.41 18.42 -24.02
N LEU A 484 3.64 17.55 -24.68
CA LEU A 484 2.22 17.42 -24.37
C LEU A 484 2.00 16.53 -23.14
N PRO A 485 1.03 16.86 -22.26
CA PRO A 485 0.64 15.96 -21.18
C PRO A 485 -0.04 14.73 -21.80
N LEU A 486 0.63 13.60 -21.70
CA LEU A 486 0.14 12.32 -22.19
C LEU A 486 -0.14 11.39 -21.01
N TYR A 487 -1.09 10.49 -21.19
CA TYR A 487 -1.51 9.56 -20.17
C TYR A 487 -1.54 8.14 -20.70
N ARG A 488 -1.27 7.17 -19.86
CA ARG A 488 -1.55 5.77 -20.12
C ARG A 488 -2.33 5.20 -18.95
N GLY A 489 -3.21 4.26 -19.21
CA GLY A 489 -3.99 3.72 -18.11
C GLY A 489 -5.05 2.74 -18.55
N THR A 490 -6.06 2.60 -17.71
CA THR A 490 -7.21 1.72 -17.91
C THR A 490 -8.48 2.50 -17.59
N VAL A 491 -9.48 2.35 -18.42
CA VAL A 491 -10.82 2.88 -18.23
C VAL A 491 -11.83 1.74 -18.19
N TRP A 492 -12.78 1.81 -17.28
CA TRP A 492 -13.93 0.90 -17.19
C TRP A 492 -15.17 1.62 -17.73
N ILE A 493 -15.66 1.18 -18.86
CA ILE A 493 -16.78 1.78 -19.57
C ILE A 493 -18.00 0.89 -19.39
N ASP A 494 -19.08 1.44 -18.86
CA ASP A 494 -20.37 0.74 -18.72
C ASP A 494 -20.92 0.31 -20.07
N SER A 495 -21.28 -0.96 -20.20
CA SER A 495 -21.74 -1.55 -21.46
C SER A 495 -23.09 -1.02 -21.93
N LYS A 496 -23.89 -0.42 -21.04
CA LYS A 496 -25.23 0.10 -21.32
C LYS A 496 -25.23 1.57 -21.65
N THR A 497 -24.59 2.38 -20.78
CA THR A 497 -24.60 3.84 -20.93
C THR A 497 -23.41 4.38 -21.70
N TRP A 498 -22.37 3.57 -21.91
CA TRP A 498 -21.10 3.96 -22.48
C TRP A 498 -20.32 5.01 -21.65
N SER A 499 -20.74 5.25 -20.42
CA SER A 499 -20.05 6.13 -19.49
C SER A 499 -18.88 5.42 -18.84
N ARG A 500 -17.88 6.18 -18.48
CA ARG A 500 -16.80 5.67 -17.64
C ARG A 500 -17.28 5.58 -16.19
N ILE A 501 -17.08 4.42 -15.58
CA ILE A 501 -17.34 4.16 -14.16
C ILE A 501 -16.10 4.51 -13.35
N ARG A 502 -14.93 4.17 -13.90
CA ARG A 502 -13.60 4.41 -13.32
C ARG A 502 -12.61 4.67 -14.43
N ILE A 503 -11.65 5.52 -14.14
CA ILE A 503 -10.45 5.66 -14.93
C ILE A 503 -9.22 5.65 -13.99
N SER A 504 -8.20 4.88 -14.34
CA SER A 504 -6.92 4.86 -13.63
C SER A 504 -5.81 5.14 -14.63
N MET A 505 -4.93 6.09 -14.33
CA MET A 505 -3.98 6.59 -15.31
C MET A 505 -2.68 7.08 -14.69
N VAL A 506 -1.61 6.98 -15.45
CA VAL A 506 -0.28 7.51 -15.13
C VAL A 506 0.06 8.59 -16.15
N GLN A 507 0.45 9.74 -15.67
CA GLN A 507 0.90 10.85 -16.51
C GLN A 507 2.32 10.57 -17.03
N LEU A 508 2.51 10.80 -18.31
CA LEU A 508 3.79 10.70 -19.00
C LEU A 508 4.31 12.10 -19.33
N ASN A 509 5.55 12.19 -19.79
CA ASN A 509 6.18 13.46 -20.17
C ASN A 509 6.15 14.52 -19.07
N LEU A 510 6.23 14.08 -17.83
CA LEU A 510 6.33 14.97 -16.68
C LEU A 510 7.59 15.81 -16.76
N THR A 511 7.47 17.09 -16.43
CA THR A 511 8.56 18.06 -16.37
C THR A 511 8.60 18.72 -15.00
N GLY A 512 9.74 19.29 -14.62
CA GLY A 512 9.90 20.01 -13.36
C GLY A 512 10.01 19.10 -12.15
N GLU A 513 9.29 19.46 -11.10
CA GLU A 513 9.41 18.84 -9.78
C GLU A 513 8.66 17.52 -9.65
N VAL A 514 7.63 17.28 -10.46
CA VAL A 514 6.81 16.06 -10.38
C VAL A 514 7.50 14.94 -11.15
N LEU A 515 7.95 13.93 -10.42
CA LEU A 515 8.66 12.77 -10.99
C LEU A 515 7.68 11.70 -11.47
N SER A 516 6.54 11.55 -10.80
CA SER A 516 5.49 10.61 -11.14
C SER A 516 4.13 11.13 -10.68
N ASN A 517 3.08 10.82 -11.42
CA ASN A 517 1.71 11.09 -11.05
C ASN A 517 0.80 9.96 -11.54
N GLU A 518 0.22 9.21 -10.59
CA GLU A 518 -0.79 8.18 -10.84
C GLU A 518 -2.10 8.66 -10.21
N GLU A 519 -3.20 8.59 -10.97
CA GLU A 519 -4.50 9.07 -10.50
C GLU A 519 -5.60 8.09 -10.88
N ARG A 520 -6.58 7.93 -9.99
CA ARG A 520 -7.80 7.18 -10.21
C ARG A 520 -9.00 8.07 -9.90
N VAL A 521 -9.96 8.09 -10.82
CA VAL A 521 -11.23 8.78 -10.65
C VAL A 521 -12.37 7.77 -10.72
N ASP A 522 -13.24 7.79 -9.73
CA ASP A 522 -14.46 7.00 -9.65
C ASP A 522 -15.67 7.91 -9.88
N PHE A 523 -16.65 7.43 -10.66
CA PHE A 523 -17.84 8.19 -11.03
C PHE A 523 -19.11 7.53 -10.49
N GLN A 524 -20.11 8.36 -10.19
CA GLN A 524 -21.45 7.92 -9.76
C GLN A 524 -22.53 8.52 -10.68
N PRO A 525 -23.55 7.74 -11.04
CA PRO A 525 -24.70 8.23 -11.82
C PRO A 525 -25.75 8.92 -10.95
N PHE A 526 -26.38 9.93 -11.51
CA PHE A 526 -27.50 10.67 -10.93
C PHE A 526 -28.64 10.74 -11.96
N ALA A 527 -29.87 10.62 -11.49
CA ALA A 527 -31.03 10.83 -12.34
C ALA A 527 -31.17 12.30 -12.69
N ARG A 528 -31.25 12.65 -13.99
CA ARG A 528 -31.35 14.02 -14.47
C ARG A 528 -32.59 14.74 -13.96
N ALA A 529 -33.76 14.04 -13.94
CA ALA A 529 -35.02 14.64 -13.56
C ALA A 529 -35.19 14.84 -12.05
N THR A 530 -34.71 13.88 -11.23
CA THR A 530 -34.92 13.90 -9.77
C THR A 530 -33.66 14.34 -9.01
N HIS A 531 -32.51 14.41 -9.68
CA HIS A 531 -31.19 14.71 -9.12
C HIS A 531 -30.75 13.68 -8.04
N ALA A 532 -31.44 12.56 -7.93
CA ALA A 532 -31.12 11.52 -6.96
C ALA A 532 -29.95 10.64 -7.46
N PRO A 533 -29.08 10.17 -6.57
CA PRO A 533 -28.06 9.18 -6.93
C PRO A 533 -28.74 7.88 -7.34
N LEU A 534 -28.21 7.21 -8.37
CA LEU A 534 -28.71 5.96 -8.89
C LEU A 534 -27.79 4.80 -8.48
N THR A 535 -28.40 3.65 -8.23
CA THR A 535 -27.67 2.38 -8.10
C THR A 535 -27.47 1.73 -9.48
N ALA A 536 -26.61 0.73 -9.57
CA ALA A 536 -26.43 -0.04 -10.81
C ALA A 536 -27.75 -0.67 -11.31
N ALA A 537 -28.61 -1.11 -10.39
CA ALA A 537 -29.94 -1.65 -10.72
C ALA A 537 -30.87 -0.58 -11.29
N ASP A 538 -30.76 0.67 -10.83
CA ASP A 538 -31.55 1.78 -11.37
C ASP A 538 -31.03 2.19 -12.75
N VAL A 539 -29.71 2.28 -12.94
CA VAL A 539 -29.09 2.52 -14.25
C VAL A 539 -29.50 1.47 -15.26
N ALA A 540 -29.62 0.20 -14.85
CA ALA A 540 -30.10 -0.86 -15.73
C ALA A 540 -31.52 -0.65 -16.24
N LYS A 541 -32.36 0.15 -15.59
CA LYS A 541 -33.76 0.44 -15.95
C LYS A 541 -34.00 1.81 -16.57
N THR A 542 -33.02 2.73 -16.41
CA THR A 542 -33.14 4.12 -16.83
C THR A 542 -32.51 4.31 -18.24
N ASP A 543 -33.13 5.20 -19.04
CA ASP A 543 -32.50 5.59 -20.32
C ASP A 543 -31.14 6.28 -20.04
N ALA A 544 -30.12 5.91 -20.78
CA ALA A 544 -28.79 6.48 -20.66
C ALA A 544 -28.79 8.03 -20.82
N ARG A 545 -29.72 8.58 -21.57
CA ARG A 545 -29.90 10.03 -21.78
C ARG A 545 -30.43 10.77 -20.55
N GLU A 546 -31.06 10.06 -19.64
CA GLU A 546 -31.61 10.60 -18.38
C GLU A 546 -30.63 10.47 -17.19
N ILE A 547 -29.40 10.04 -17.45
CA ILE A 547 -28.39 9.81 -16.44
C ILE A 547 -27.24 10.82 -16.63
N VAL A 548 -26.83 11.43 -15.51
CA VAL A 548 -25.63 12.28 -15.45
C VAL A 548 -24.59 11.59 -14.57
N TRP A 549 -23.37 11.47 -15.05
CA TRP A 549 -22.26 10.88 -14.31
C TRP A 549 -21.34 11.96 -13.76
N LEU A 550 -21.13 11.95 -12.44
CA LEU A 550 -20.26 12.91 -11.76
C LEU A 550 -19.13 12.20 -11.01
N PRO A 551 -17.96 12.82 -10.92
CA PRO A 551 -16.85 12.27 -10.13
C PRO A 551 -17.22 12.31 -8.64
N ILE A 552 -16.98 11.20 -7.92
CA ILE A 552 -17.23 11.11 -6.48
C ILE A 552 -15.96 10.94 -5.67
N GLU A 553 -14.95 10.35 -6.25
CA GLU A 553 -13.66 10.17 -5.59
C GLU A 553 -12.52 10.31 -6.59
N VAL A 554 -11.49 11.03 -6.16
CA VAL A 554 -10.21 11.13 -6.86
C VAL A 554 -9.11 10.69 -5.90
N SER A 555 -8.41 9.62 -6.25
CA SER A 555 -7.26 9.13 -5.49
C SER A 555 -6.01 9.27 -6.33
N ALA A 556 -4.99 9.95 -5.81
CA ALA A 556 -3.75 10.18 -6.53
C ALA A 556 -2.52 9.86 -5.69
N GLN A 557 -1.48 9.36 -6.35
CA GLN A 557 -0.15 9.25 -5.79
C GLN A 557 0.82 10.04 -6.67
N GLN A 558 1.48 11.00 -6.08
CA GLN A 558 2.52 11.80 -6.72
C GLN A 558 3.86 11.58 -6.06
N VAL A 559 4.91 11.54 -6.85
CA VAL A 559 6.28 11.62 -6.38
C VAL A 559 6.83 12.98 -6.81
N VAL A 560 7.20 13.80 -5.84
CA VAL A 560 7.63 15.18 -6.07
C VAL A 560 9.07 15.33 -5.59
N SER A 561 9.92 15.93 -6.40
CA SER A 561 11.27 16.31 -5.98
C SER A 561 11.20 17.63 -5.20
N ALA A 562 11.52 17.59 -3.91
CA ALA A 562 11.65 18.78 -3.08
C ALA A 562 13.00 18.76 -2.37
N ALA A 563 13.77 19.83 -2.51
CA ALA A 563 15.14 19.94 -1.97
C ALA A 563 16.05 18.76 -2.39
N GLY A 564 15.90 18.27 -3.63
CA GLY A 564 16.68 17.15 -4.16
C GLY A 564 16.22 15.76 -3.73
N ARG A 565 15.18 15.64 -2.91
CA ARG A 565 14.67 14.37 -2.40
C ARG A 565 13.32 14.02 -3.03
N ALA A 566 13.05 12.73 -3.22
CA ALA A 566 11.77 12.25 -3.68
C ALA A 566 10.79 12.17 -2.50
N ASN A 567 9.75 12.98 -2.54
CA ASN A 567 8.68 12.97 -1.54
C ASN A 567 7.41 12.41 -2.17
N VAL A 568 6.76 11.50 -1.46
CA VAL A 568 5.50 10.90 -1.91
C VAL A 568 4.34 11.66 -1.28
N VAL A 569 3.43 12.12 -2.12
CA VAL A 569 2.18 12.77 -1.71
C VAL A 569 1.02 11.89 -2.16
N LEU A 570 0.26 11.37 -1.22
CA LEU A 570 -1.01 10.69 -1.48
C LEU A 570 -2.12 11.71 -1.31
N ARG A 571 -2.94 11.86 -2.34
CA ARG A 571 -4.13 12.71 -2.33
C ARG A 571 -5.38 11.86 -2.48
N GLN A 572 -6.36 12.13 -1.64
CA GLN A 572 -7.71 11.57 -1.77
C GLN A 572 -8.71 12.71 -1.64
N THR A 573 -9.45 12.97 -2.69
CA THR A 573 -10.54 13.95 -2.72
C THR A 573 -11.85 13.18 -2.87
N THR A 574 -12.80 13.41 -1.98
CA THR A 574 -14.15 12.82 -2.03
C THR A 574 -15.17 13.94 -2.19
N PHE A 575 -16.18 13.70 -3.01
CA PHE A 575 -17.31 14.60 -3.19
C PHE A 575 -18.57 13.93 -2.64
N SER A 576 -19.32 14.66 -1.84
CA SER A 576 -20.57 14.20 -1.23
C SER A 576 -21.63 15.30 -1.26
N ASP A 577 -22.83 15.00 -0.79
CA ASP A 577 -23.93 15.97 -0.63
C ASP A 577 -24.22 16.79 -1.88
N PHE A 578 -24.25 16.10 -3.03
CA PHE A 578 -24.49 16.72 -4.33
C PHE A 578 -25.86 17.41 -4.38
N ARG A 579 -25.86 18.65 -4.81
CA ARG A 579 -27.06 19.41 -5.13
C ARG A 579 -26.97 19.89 -6.57
N LEU A 580 -27.71 19.20 -7.46
CA LEU A 580 -27.72 19.49 -8.90
C LEU A 580 -28.75 20.58 -9.17
N GLU A 581 -28.41 21.52 -10.05
CA GLU A 581 -29.23 22.68 -10.45
C GLU A 581 -29.90 23.40 -9.25
N PRO A 582 -29.16 23.71 -8.16
CA PRO A 582 -29.79 24.38 -7.02
C PRO A 582 -30.20 25.80 -7.40
N SER A 583 -31.44 26.15 -7.10
CA SER A 583 -32.01 27.48 -7.42
C SER A 583 -31.27 28.64 -6.71
N ASP A 584 -30.58 28.34 -5.62
CA ASP A 584 -29.79 29.29 -4.83
C ASP A 584 -28.29 29.29 -5.20
N TYR A 585 -27.89 28.69 -6.35
CA TYR A 585 -26.49 28.56 -6.76
C TYR A 585 -25.76 29.91 -6.75
N GLU A 586 -26.27 30.89 -7.49
CA GLU A 586 -25.64 32.19 -7.64
C GLU A 586 -25.55 32.96 -6.29
N GLN A 587 -26.64 32.89 -5.50
CA GLN A 587 -26.67 33.54 -4.19
C GLN A 587 -25.61 32.94 -3.26
N ARG A 588 -25.49 31.59 -3.21
CA ARG A 588 -24.47 30.93 -2.40
C ARG A 588 -23.06 31.24 -2.88
N HIS A 589 -22.84 31.19 -4.19
CA HIS A 589 -21.55 31.51 -4.77
C HIS A 589 -21.13 32.98 -4.47
N GLN A 590 -22.08 33.94 -4.51
CA GLN A 590 -21.85 35.31 -4.10
C GLN A 590 -21.51 35.46 -2.60
N ILE A 591 -22.27 34.79 -1.72
CA ILE A 591 -22.00 34.76 -0.27
C ILE A 591 -20.58 34.26 0.01
N VAL A 592 -20.20 33.19 -0.62
CA VAL A 592 -18.88 32.61 -0.46
C VAL A 592 -17.80 33.51 -1.04
N SER A 593 -18.03 34.11 -2.19
CA SER A 593 -17.11 35.06 -2.82
C SER A 593 -16.91 36.32 -1.96
N ALA A 594 -17.95 36.75 -1.22
CA ALA A 594 -17.86 37.86 -0.28
C ALA A 594 -17.14 37.46 1.04
N SER A 595 -17.10 36.20 1.39
CA SER A 595 -16.51 35.67 2.64
C SER A 595 -14.98 35.85 2.68
N GLU A 596 -14.37 35.50 3.84
CA GLU A 596 -12.91 35.43 3.98
C GLU A 596 -12.37 34.03 3.70
N SER A 597 -13.23 33.11 3.24
CA SER A 597 -12.82 31.75 2.89
C SER A 597 -11.77 31.77 1.78
N ARG A 598 -10.86 30.80 1.84
CA ARG A 598 -9.89 30.59 0.79
C ARG A 598 -10.58 29.91 -0.39
N ILE A 599 -10.46 30.50 -1.56
CA ILE A 599 -11.02 29.94 -2.80
C ILE A 599 -9.87 29.53 -3.71
N VAL A 600 -10.03 28.36 -4.32
CA VAL A 600 -9.13 27.85 -5.36
C VAL A 600 -9.95 27.63 -6.61
N ARG A 601 -9.50 28.14 -7.73
CA ARG A 601 -10.18 28.07 -9.04
C ARG A 601 -9.38 27.24 -10.01
N GLU A 602 -10.08 26.40 -10.76
CA GLU A 602 -9.50 25.72 -11.91
C GLU A 602 -9.38 26.68 -13.08
N THR A 603 -8.19 26.78 -13.66
CA THR A 603 -7.90 27.62 -14.82
C THR A 603 -7.22 26.78 -15.90
N GLN A 604 -7.11 27.30 -17.11
CA GLN A 604 -6.37 26.62 -18.19
C GLN A 604 -4.89 26.36 -17.84
N GLN A 605 -4.34 27.09 -16.86
CA GLN A 605 -2.97 26.95 -16.37
C GLN A 605 -2.87 26.11 -15.09
N GLY A 606 -3.95 25.43 -14.70
CA GLY A 606 -4.08 24.65 -13.47
C GLY A 606 -4.79 25.40 -12.35
N MET A 607 -4.73 24.86 -11.15
CA MET A 607 -5.40 25.42 -9.97
C MET A 607 -4.71 26.70 -9.50
N ARG A 608 -5.48 27.75 -9.23
CA ARG A 608 -4.99 29.06 -8.76
C ARG A 608 -5.79 29.55 -7.55
N TYR A 609 -5.10 30.19 -6.62
CA TYR A 609 -5.79 30.92 -5.57
C TYR A 609 -6.55 32.11 -6.13
N VAL A 610 -7.72 32.36 -5.55
CA VAL A 610 -8.52 33.56 -5.84
C VAL A 610 -8.42 34.51 -4.63
N GLU A 611 -7.89 35.70 -4.85
CA GLU A 611 -7.68 36.71 -3.81
C GLU A 611 -8.56 37.93 -4.06
N LYS A 612 -8.87 38.68 -2.99
CA LYS A 612 -9.57 39.96 -3.12
C LYS A 612 -8.56 41.02 -3.53
N ASN A 613 -8.86 41.76 -4.59
CA ASN A 613 -8.11 42.97 -4.98
C ASN A 613 -8.44 44.16 -4.05
N ALA A 614 -7.81 45.29 -4.27
CA ALA A 614 -8.05 46.49 -3.48
C ALA A 614 -9.50 47.03 -3.57
N ALA A 615 -10.24 46.65 -4.60
CA ALA A 615 -11.66 46.97 -4.76
C ALA A 615 -12.59 45.96 -4.06
N GLY A 616 -12.05 44.88 -3.49
CA GLY A 616 -12.81 43.81 -2.86
C GLY A 616 -13.28 42.71 -3.82
N GLU A 617 -12.94 42.78 -5.10
CA GLU A 617 -13.33 41.83 -6.12
C GLU A 617 -12.42 40.61 -6.07
N ARG A 618 -12.97 39.39 -6.32
CA ARG A 618 -12.21 38.14 -6.40
C ARG A 618 -11.52 38.05 -7.76
N VAL A 619 -10.20 38.06 -7.73
CA VAL A 619 -9.35 37.89 -8.92
C VAL A 619 -8.44 36.69 -8.75
N VAL A 620 -8.17 36.03 -9.87
CA VAL A 620 -7.21 34.89 -9.87
C VAL A 620 -5.82 35.49 -9.58
N LYS A 621 -5.15 34.90 -8.58
CA LYS A 621 -3.78 35.31 -8.21
C LYS A 621 -2.82 35.02 -9.35
N GLU A 622 -2.17 36.03 -9.89
CA GLU A 622 -1.11 35.88 -10.85
C GLU A 622 0.14 35.35 -10.16
N GLY A 623 0.56 34.16 -10.56
CA GLY A 623 1.71 33.48 -9.96
C GLY A 623 1.45 32.98 -8.55
N PHE A 624 2.44 32.38 -7.98
CA PHE A 624 2.40 31.86 -6.61
C PHE A 624 3.62 32.36 -5.85
N ASN A 625 3.46 32.48 -4.54
CA ASN A 625 4.57 32.82 -3.70
C ASN A 625 5.54 31.64 -3.60
N THR A 626 6.64 31.72 -4.32
CA THR A 626 7.67 30.67 -4.36
C THR A 626 8.54 30.61 -3.12
N SER A 627 8.49 31.63 -2.25
CA SER A 627 9.32 31.71 -1.04
C SER A 627 8.47 31.70 0.23
N ARG A 628 8.96 31.04 1.26
CA ARG A 628 8.36 30.99 2.60
C ARG A 628 9.42 31.11 3.66
N ARG A 629 9.04 31.67 4.79
CA ARG A 629 9.86 31.74 5.99
C ARG A 629 9.11 31.05 7.12
N PHE A 630 9.83 30.28 7.89
CA PHE A 630 9.33 29.63 9.08
C PHE A 630 10.18 30.04 10.26
N MET A 631 9.55 30.25 11.41
CA MET A 631 10.26 30.29 12.66
C MET A 631 10.05 28.95 13.36
N VAL A 632 11.13 28.31 13.70
CA VAL A 632 11.16 27.07 14.48
C VAL A 632 11.71 27.42 15.86
N GLY A 633 11.05 27.00 16.90
CA GLY A 633 11.54 27.13 18.27
C GLY A 633 11.20 25.91 19.08
N GLY A 634 11.82 25.78 20.24
CA GLY A 634 11.51 24.67 21.10
C GLY A 634 12.48 24.47 22.24
N ILE A 635 12.28 23.35 22.92
CA ILE A 635 13.12 22.89 24.02
C ILE A 635 13.37 21.39 23.83
N HIS A 636 14.64 21.00 23.89
CA HIS A 636 15.03 19.61 23.95
C HIS A 636 15.58 19.30 25.33
N HIS A 637 14.99 18.28 26.01
CA HIS A 637 15.48 17.75 27.26
C HIS A 637 16.11 16.37 27.04
N ASP A 638 17.41 16.27 27.41
CA ASP A 638 18.14 15.01 27.34
C ASP A 638 19.22 14.99 28.43
N SER A 639 19.11 14.09 29.37
CA SER A 639 20.04 13.93 30.46
C SER A 639 21.46 13.47 30.02
N GLY A 640 21.64 13.07 28.77
CA GLY A 640 22.93 12.73 28.16
C GLY A 640 23.72 13.94 27.69
N LEU A 641 23.11 15.11 27.62
CA LEU A 641 23.77 16.34 27.19
C LEU A 641 24.44 17.05 28.38
N ALA A 642 25.51 17.78 28.11
CA ALA A 642 26.18 18.62 29.10
C ALA A 642 25.26 19.69 29.72
N PHE A 643 24.30 20.17 28.91
CA PHE A 643 23.16 20.97 29.33
C PHE A 643 21.89 20.16 29.07
N PRO A 644 21.31 19.56 30.12
CA PRO A 644 20.14 18.69 29.95
C PRO A 644 18.92 19.34 29.31
N VAL A 645 18.85 20.64 29.31
CA VAL A 645 17.79 21.44 28.68
C VAL A 645 18.40 22.33 27.61
N LEU A 646 18.22 21.96 26.35
CA LEU A 646 18.74 22.72 25.22
C LEU A 646 17.62 23.53 24.56
N PRO A 647 17.64 24.86 24.61
CA PRO A 647 16.73 25.67 23.84
C PRO A 647 17.07 25.55 22.36
N LEU A 648 16.05 25.39 21.55
CA LEU A 648 16.13 25.33 20.10
C LEU A 648 15.47 26.58 19.51
N GLY A 649 16.10 27.22 18.55
CA GLY A 649 15.49 28.38 17.87
C GLY A 649 16.18 28.63 16.54
N GLY A 650 15.39 28.84 15.50
CA GLY A 650 15.95 29.05 14.18
C GLY A 650 14.93 29.63 13.20
N ILE A 651 15.47 30.07 12.09
CA ILE A 651 14.69 30.56 10.95
C ILE A 651 15.00 29.62 9.77
N ASP A 652 13.95 29.18 9.13
CA ASP A 652 14.01 28.40 7.91
C ASP A 652 13.48 29.24 6.74
N TYR A 653 14.27 29.35 5.71
CA TYR A 653 13.90 30.02 4.47
C TYR A 653 13.85 29.01 3.36
N PHE A 654 12.72 28.92 2.72
CA PHE A 654 12.49 28.04 1.59
C PHE A 654 12.10 28.83 0.35
N ASN A 655 12.67 28.51 -0.82
CA ASN A 655 12.31 29.08 -2.10
C ASN A 655 12.32 28.02 -3.20
N PHE A 656 11.19 27.83 -3.87
CA PHE A 656 11.04 26.84 -4.96
C PHE A 656 11.52 27.34 -6.33
N ASN A 657 11.75 28.64 -6.48
CA ASN A 657 12.15 29.23 -7.77
C ASN A 657 13.13 30.38 -7.53
N TRP A 658 14.26 30.07 -6.92
CA TRP A 658 15.27 31.05 -6.59
C TRP A 658 15.79 31.77 -7.83
N ASN A 659 15.71 33.09 -7.82
CA ASN A 659 16.11 33.98 -8.93
C ASN A 659 15.40 33.64 -10.27
N ASN A 660 14.18 33.14 -10.23
CA ASN A 660 13.37 32.72 -11.39
C ASN A 660 14.06 31.70 -12.33
N ARG A 661 14.93 30.85 -11.77
CA ARG A 661 15.70 29.84 -12.53
C ARG A 661 15.24 28.40 -12.26
N GLY A 662 14.11 28.22 -11.58
CA GLY A 662 13.63 26.89 -11.19
C GLY A 662 14.49 26.21 -10.14
N ILE A 663 15.45 26.91 -9.52
CA ILE A 663 16.30 26.34 -8.48
C ILE A 663 15.55 26.37 -7.16
N GLN A 664 15.45 25.21 -6.52
CA GLN A 664 14.91 25.09 -5.18
C GLN A 664 16.04 25.35 -4.17
N THR A 665 15.75 26.18 -3.18
CA THR A 665 16.70 26.47 -2.09
C THR A 665 16.01 26.33 -0.75
N ASN A 666 16.69 25.76 0.22
CA ASN A 666 16.29 25.74 1.62
C ASN A 666 17.51 26.11 2.48
N VAL A 667 17.32 27.03 3.41
CA VAL A 667 18.36 27.44 4.35
C VAL A 667 17.77 27.52 5.75
N PHE A 668 18.20 26.64 6.64
CA PHE A 668 17.85 26.68 8.04
C PHE A 668 19.04 27.17 8.85
N PHE A 669 18.81 28.20 9.66
CA PHE A 669 19.80 28.78 10.56
C PHE A 669 19.27 28.82 11.99
N ALA A 670 19.95 28.17 12.90
CA ALA A 670 19.61 28.07 14.32
C ALA A 670 20.77 28.59 15.20
N GLY A 671 21.33 29.74 14.88
CA GLY A 671 22.40 30.40 15.62
C GLY A 671 23.76 29.70 15.50
N VAL A 672 23.84 28.46 15.93
CA VAL A 672 25.05 27.63 15.91
C VAL A 672 25.05 26.55 14.85
N VAL A 673 23.90 26.25 14.26
CA VAL A 673 23.73 25.25 13.19
C VAL A 673 23.24 25.93 11.93
N LEU A 674 23.87 25.64 10.82
CA LEU A 674 23.49 26.04 9.48
C LEU A 674 23.30 24.80 8.62
N THR A 675 22.09 24.64 8.06
CA THR A 675 21.90 23.70 6.95
C THR A 675 21.44 24.46 5.73
N GLY A 676 21.88 24.01 4.56
CA GLY A 676 21.50 24.62 3.30
C GLY A 676 21.34 23.56 2.22
N ASN A 677 20.39 23.77 1.33
CA ASN A 677 20.21 22.96 0.13
C ASN A 677 19.95 23.90 -1.06
N ALA A 678 20.56 23.57 -2.19
CA ALA A 678 20.23 24.20 -3.47
C ALA A 678 20.18 23.12 -4.53
N THR A 679 19.02 22.99 -5.21
CA THR A 679 18.78 21.92 -6.17
C THR A 679 18.09 22.46 -7.40
N ASN A 680 18.62 22.15 -8.58
CA ASN A 680 17.89 22.25 -9.84
C ASN A 680 17.17 20.90 -10.10
N PRO A 681 15.84 20.83 -10.02
CA PRO A 681 15.11 19.56 -10.12
C PRO A 681 15.03 19.01 -11.54
N ASN A 682 15.38 19.80 -12.57
CA ASN A 682 15.22 19.42 -13.98
C ASN A 682 16.29 20.06 -14.88
N VAL A 683 17.51 19.55 -14.78
CA VAL A 683 18.64 20.07 -15.57
C VAL A 683 18.43 19.78 -17.04
N ALA A 684 18.46 20.83 -17.86
CA ALA A 684 18.31 20.76 -19.31
C ALA A 684 17.05 19.95 -19.79
N ASN A 685 15.99 19.97 -19.01
CA ASN A 685 14.74 19.22 -19.28
C ASN A 685 14.92 17.69 -19.39
N THR A 686 15.92 17.14 -18.71
CA THR A 686 16.23 15.71 -18.74
C THR A 686 15.61 14.91 -17.60
N ARG A 687 14.82 15.51 -16.71
CA ARG A 687 14.31 14.94 -15.46
C ARG A 687 15.43 14.60 -14.45
N THR A 688 16.65 14.97 -14.74
CA THR A 688 17.79 14.81 -13.82
C THR A 688 17.86 16.01 -12.89
N ASN A 689 17.91 15.77 -11.59
CA ASN A 689 18.18 16.81 -10.62
C ASN A 689 19.68 16.86 -10.29
N ILE A 690 20.19 18.07 -10.08
CA ILE A 690 21.52 18.28 -9.53
C ILE A 690 21.41 19.26 -8.37
N GLY A 691 22.07 18.95 -7.26
CA GLY A 691 22.00 19.79 -6.06
C GLY A 691 23.23 19.69 -5.19
N ALA A 692 23.26 20.58 -4.20
CA ALA A 692 24.28 20.60 -3.16
C ALA A 692 23.60 20.81 -1.80
N ASP A 693 24.07 20.05 -0.80
CA ASP A 693 23.66 20.16 0.60
C ASP A 693 24.82 20.62 1.45
N LEU A 694 24.61 21.59 2.32
CA LEU A 694 25.56 22.10 3.29
C LEU A 694 25.07 21.79 4.71
N PHE A 695 25.97 21.28 5.54
CA PHE A 695 25.79 21.20 6.99
C PHE A 695 27.03 21.82 7.67
N ALA A 696 26.82 22.72 8.60
CA ALA A 696 27.87 23.30 9.42
C ALA A 696 27.37 23.55 10.84
N ILE A 697 28.23 23.29 11.81
CA ILE A 697 27.98 23.61 13.21
C ILE A 697 29.13 24.46 13.74
N ALA A 698 28.80 25.52 14.48
CA ALA A 698 29.82 26.47 15.01
C ALA A 698 30.28 26.13 16.43
N VAL A 699 29.59 25.25 17.12
CA VAL A 699 29.88 24.83 18.49
C VAL A 699 30.26 23.35 18.50
N PRO A 700 31.39 22.98 19.14
CA PRO A 700 31.78 21.60 19.23
C PRO A 700 30.75 20.75 19.97
N THR A 701 30.41 19.61 19.41
CA THR A 701 29.62 18.59 20.07
C THR A 701 30.51 17.58 20.80
N THR A 702 30.07 17.04 21.92
CA THR A 702 30.83 16.04 22.67
C THR A 702 30.46 14.64 22.15
N ASN A 703 31.43 13.91 21.66
CA ASN A 703 31.36 12.50 21.36
C ASN A 703 31.78 11.73 22.63
N SER A 704 30.80 11.20 23.38
CA SER A 704 31.06 10.38 24.56
C SER A 704 31.25 8.92 24.17
N MET A 705 32.07 8.19 24.93
CA MET A 705 32.21 6.75 24.85
C MET A 705 31.34 6.07 25.90
N TYR A 706 30.64 5.03 25.49
CA TYR A 706 29.88 4.19 26.43
C TYR A 706 30.35 2.74 26.32
N ARG A 707 30.60 2.09 27.48
CA ARG A 707 30.89 0.66 27.54
C ARG A 707 29.91 0.01 28.51
N PHE A 708 29.20 -1.02 28.10
CA PHE A 708 28.18 -1.72 28.87
C PHE A 708 27.19 -0.77 29.56
N GLY A 709 26.76 0.26 28.85
CA GLY A 709 25.81 1.25 29.35
C GLY A 709 26.38 2.36 30.24
N HIS A 710 27.70 2.34 30.57
CA HIS A 710 28.35 3.31 31.40
C HIS A 710 29.19 4.30 30.58
N GLU A 711 28.94 5.59 30.81
CA GLU A 711 29.69 6.68 30.15
C GLU A 711 31.13 6.71 30.62
N GLN A 712 32.06 6.74 29.67
CA GLN A 712 33.50 6.88 29.89
C GLN A 712 33.92 8.35 29.68
N LYS A 713 33.65 9.21 30.65
CA LYS A 713 33.90 10.66 30.56
C LYS A 713 35.38 10.98 30.28
N ASN A 714 36.27 10.15 30.80
CA ASN A 714 37.70 10.25 30.58
C ASN A 714 38.14 10.02 29.14
N GLU A 715 37.27 9.56 28.28
CA GLU A 715 37.49 9.33 26.84
C GLU A 715 36.65 10.23 25.95
N ALA A 716 36.01 11.25 26.48
CA ALA A 716 35.19 12.18 25.71
C ALA A 716 36.00 12.97 24.71
N VAL A 717 35.50 13.20 23.51
CA VAL A 717 36.16 13.98 22.44
C VAL A 717 35.17 15.02 21.91
N LYS A 718 35.62 16.26 21.80
CA LYS A 718 34.87 17.31 21.11
C LYS A 718 35.12 17.22 19.62
N GLN A 719 34.03 17.28 18.85
CA GLN A 719 34.07 17.26 17.40
C GLN A 719 33.28 18.42 16.81
N LEU A 720 33.78 18.93 15.70
CA LEU A 720 33.18 20.02 14.94
C LEU A 720 33.07 19.62 13.47
N PRO A 721 32.03 18.95 13.04
CA PRO A 721 31.88 18.50 11.67
C PRO A 721 31.30 19.61 10.77
N THR A 722 31.79 19.68 9.53
CA THR A 722 31.23 20.45 8.43
C THR A 722 31.14 19.55 7.21
N ARG A 723 30.04 19.55 6.48
CA ARG A 723 29.85 18.69 5.32
C ARG A 723 29.21 19.45 4.17
N LEU A 724 29.74 19.25 2.97
CA LEU A 724 29.16 19.68 1.71
C LEU A 724 28.96 18.41 0.86
N THR A 725 27.73 18.20 0.39
CA THR A 725 27.40 17.03 -0.43
C THR A 725 26.83 17.49 -1.76
N PHE A 726 27.43 17.06 -2.86
CA PHE A 726 26.88 17.21 -4.20
C PHE A 726 26.07 15.99 -4.55
N ARG A 727 24.91 16.18 -5.20
CA ARG A 727 24.03 15.08 -5.63
C ARG A 727 23.64 15.24 -7.08
N ALA A 728 23.46 14.11 -7.75
CA ALA A 728 22.81 14.03 -9.05
C ALA A 728 21.84 12.85 -9.03
N GLY A 729 20.57 13.11 -9.30
CA GLY A 729 19.53 12.11 -9.21
C GLY A 729 18.73 12.00 -10.50
N HIS A 730 18.24 10.79 -10.78
CA HIS A 730 17.37 10.53 -11.93
C HIS A 730 16.21 9.62 -11.51
N PRO A 731 14.97 9.92 -11.92
CA PRO A 731 13.85 9.02 -11.69
C PRO A 731 14.01 7.73 -12.49
N PHE A 732 13.71 6.59 -11.86
CA PHE A 732 13.65 5.28 -12.53
C PHE A 732 12.30 4.63 -12.30
N LEU A 733 11.86 3.82 -13.25
CA LEU A 733 10.49 3.35 -13.30
C LEU A 733 9.52 4.55 -13.18
N ASN A 734 8.31 4.36 -12.64
CA ASN A 734 7.39 5.49 -12.47
C ASN A 734 7.45 6.10 -11.05
N PHE A 735 7.96 5.36 -10.05
CA PHE A 735 7.83 5.72 -8.64
C PHE A 735 9.15 5.62 -7.88
N GLY A 736 10.25 5.46 -8.59
CA GLY A 736 11.57 5.35 -8.01
C GLY A 736 12.48 6.51 -8.39
N LYS A 737 13.52 6.71 -7.60
CA LYS A 737 14.60 7.65 -7.83
C LYS A 737 15.91 7.03 -7.40
N ILE A 738 16.96 7.23 -8.19
CA ILE A 738 18.33 6.89 -7.82
C ILE A 738 19.14 8.18 -7.78
N ASP A 739 19.87 8.39 -6.72
CA ASP A 739 20.79 9.50 -6.53
C ASP A 739 22.22 8.97 -6.39
N VAL A 740 23.14 9.65 -7.02
CA VAL A 740 24.59 9.50 -6.76
C VAL A 740 25.05 10.75 -6.05
N SER A 741 25.92 10.58 -5.07
CA SER A 741 26.40 11.68 -4.23
C SER A 741 27.92 11.71 -4.11
N LEU A 742 28.44 12.88 -3.80
CA LEU A 742 29.83 13.10 -3.40
C LEU A 742 29.84 14.00 -2.17
N GLY A 743 30.04 13.40 -1.02
CA GLY A 743 30.25 14.10 0.24
C GLY A 743 31.68 14.55 0.41
N LEU A 744 31.86 15.78 0.84
CA LEU A 744 33.15 16.36 1.26
C LEU A 744 32.96 16.86 2.69
N SER A 745 33.56 16.21 3.66
CA SER A 745 33.42 16.61 5.06
C SER A 745 34.78 16.93 5.69
N HIS A 746 34.77 17.84 6.65
CA HIS A 746 35.91 18.15 7.48
C HIS A 746 35.48 18.11 8.95
N THR A 747 36.17 17.33 9.76
CA THR A 747 35.93 17.21 11.19
C THR A 747 37.15 17.62 11.96
N PHE A 748 36.96 18.64 12.82
CA PHE A 748 37.95 19.01 13.82
C PHE A 748 37.72 18.24 15.11
N PHE A 749 38.79 17.70 15.69
CA PHE A 749 38.72 16.98 16.95
C PHE A 749 39.51 17.74 18.03
N ARG A 750 38.94 17.86 19.21
CA ARG A 750 39.53 18.52 20.35
C ARG A 750 39.32 17.69 21.62
N ARG A 751 40.29 17.84 22.56
CA ARG A 751 40.16 17.25 23.89
C ARG A 751 39.00 17.87 24.66
N ASP A 752 38.18 17.06 25.31
CA ASP A 752 37.21 17.58 26.29
C ASP A 752 37.94 17.85 27.63
N LYS A 753 37.27 18.59 28.50
CA LYS A 753 37.79 18.93 29.83
C LYS A 753 38.07 17.68 30.70
N ASP A 754 37.25 16.67 30.50
CA ASP A 754 37.26 15.42 31.29
C ASP A 754 38.16 14.34 30.67
N THR A 755 38.72 14.57 29.45
CA THR A 755 39.55 13.61 28.73
C THR A 755 40.90 13.45 29.44
N VAL A 756 41.27 12.22 29.81
CA VAL A 756 42.54 11.95 30.46
C VAL A 756 43.72 12.23 29.52
N SER A 757 44.90 12.63 30.10
CA SER A 757 46.09 12.99 29.31
C SER A 757 46.59 11.84 28.44
N SER A 758 46.39 10.60 28.88
CA SER A 758 46.82 9.38 28.15
C SER A 758 45.93 9.05 26.94
N PHE A 759 44.76 9.65 26.82
CA PHE A 759 43.88 9.45 25.66
C PHE A 759 44.37 10.28 24.48
N ALA A 760 44.79 9.62 23.40
CA ALA A 760 45.12 10.28 22.14
C ALA A 760 43.85 10.71 21.40
N VAL A 761 43.69 12.02 21.19
CA VAL A 761 42.54 12.55 20.41
C VAL A 761 42.82 12.30 18.93
N PRO A 762 41.78 11.92 18.15
CA PRO A 762 41.90 11.75 16.69
C PRO A 762 42.47 13.00 16.03
N SER A 763 43.20 12.81 14.93
CA SER A 763 43.63 13.93 14.09
C SER A 763 42.46 14.55 13.34
N ASP A 764 42.47 15.86 13.16
CA ASP A 764 41.59 16.53 12.24
C ASP A 764 41.66 15.85 10.87
N THR A 765 40.51 15.60 10.26
CA THR A 765 40.46 14.85 9.02
C THR A 765 39.49 15.47 8.00
N PHE A 766 39.93 15.44 6.76
CA PHE A 766 39.06 15.67 5.61
C PHE A 766 38.65 14.31 5.05
N GLU A 767 37.36 14.17 4.72
CA GLU A 767 36.82 12.92 4.24
C GLU A 767 36.09 13.13 2.92
N ILE A 768 36.25 12.18 2.01
CA ILE A 768 35.59 12.12 0.70
C ILE A 768 34.68 10.90 0.71
N SER A 769 33.39 11.12 0.44
CA SER A 769 32.34 10.11 0.56
C SER A 769 31.52 10.04 -0.73
N PRO A 770 31.98 9.30 -1.77
CA PRO A 770 31.09 8.94 -2.87
C PRO A 770 30.03 7.96 -2.39
N GLY A 771 28.78 8.20 -2.80
CA GLY A 771 27.64 7.39 -2.38
C GLY A 771 26.61 7.19 -3.48
N ILE A 772 25.73 6.26 -3.26
CA ILE A 772 24.55 5.99 -4.07
C ILE A 772 23.38 5.66 -3.15
N ASP A 773 22.26 6.27 -3.40
CA ASP A 773 21.01 5.93 -2.74
C ASP A 773 19.88 5.77 -3.74
N GLY A 774 18.91 4.93 -3.40
CA GLY A 774 17.74 4.69 -4.21
C GLY A 774 16.51 4.55 -3.34
N SER A 775 15.41 5.07 -3.83
CA SER A 775 14.11 4.93 -3.18
C SER A 775 13.02 4.57 -4.20
N TYR A 776 12.05 3.80 -3.75
CA TYR A 776 10.85 3.45 -4.50
C TYR A 776 9.63 3.55 -3.60
N SER A 777 8.60 4.25 -4.06
CA SER A 777 7.39 4.45 -3.25
C SER A 777 6.14 4.22 -4.08
N ARG A 778 5.31 3.27 -3.65
CA ARG A 778 4.01 2.99 -4.28
C ARG A 778 3.03 2.42 -3.27
N TRP A 779 1.73 2.76 -3.40
CA TRP A 779 0.64 2.32 -2.53
C TRP A 779 0.89 2.56 -1.03
N GLY A 780 1.60 3.65 -0.71
CA GLY A 780 1.95 4.02 0.66
C GLY A 780 3.08 3.20 1.28
N TYR A 781 3.72 2.29 0.53
CA TYR A 781 5.01 1.71 0.89
C TYR A 781 6.14 2.59 0.38
N THR A 782 7.16 2.77 1.20
CA THR A 782 8.43 3.33 0.78
C THR A 782 9.52 2.32 1.10
N VAL A 783 10.35 2.03 0.12
CA VAL A 783 11.54 1.18 0.26
C VAL A 783 12.73 2.02 -0.17
N GLY A 784 13.76 2.06 0.66
CA GLY A 784 15.01 2.78 0.38
C GLY A 784 16.22 1.92 0.64
N ALA A 785 17.32 2.23 -0.03
CA ALA A 785 18.62 1.65 0.25
C ALA A 785 19.72 2.66 -0.10
N PHE A 786 20.81 2.64 0.65
CA PHE A 786 21.97 3.50 0.41
C PHE A 786 23.27 2.73 0.61
N TYR A 787 24.30 3.22 -0.03
CA TYR A 787 25.69 2.77 0.14
C TYR A 787 26.62 3.96 -0.01
N ASP A 788 27.42 4.24 1.01
CA ASP A 788 28.47 5.26 1.01
C ASP A 788 29.85 4.61 1.20
N TYR A 789 30.81 4.99 0.39
CA TYR A 789 32.20 4.64 0.56
C TYR A 789 32.96 5.87 1.05
N ASN A 790 33.58 5.78 2.19
CA ASN A 790 34.19 6.90 2.88
C ASN A 790 35.70 6.74 2.94
N LYS A 791 36.41 7.80 2.62
CA LYS A 791 37.88 7.85 2.69
C LYS A 791 38.36 9.07 3.45
N ARG A 792 38.96 8.86 4.60
CA ARG A 792 39.62 9.88 5.39
C ARG A 792 41.01 10.17 4.80
N THR A 793 41.39 11.44 4.70
CA THR A 793 42.72 11.83 4.19
C THR A 793 43.77 11.58 5.24
N THR A 794 43.45 11.84 6.50
CA THR A 794 44.31 11.65 7.65
C THR A 794 43.60 10.82 8.70
N TRP A 795 44.19 9.72 9.13
CA TRP A 795 43.72 8.93 10.25
C TRP A 795 44.90 8.40 11.03
N LYS A 796 45.11 8.90 12.24
CA LYS A 796 46.25 8.58 13.11
C LYS A 796 45.78 7.82 14.34
N PRO A 797 46.68 7.12 15.04
CA PRO A 797 46.35 6.44 16.28
C PRO A 797 45.63 7.34 17.28
N TRP A 798 44.56 6.80 17.88
CA TRP A 798 43.73 7.45 18.88
C TRP A 798 43.33 6.45 19.97
N GLY A 799 42.81 6.94 21.10
CA GLY A 799 42.35 6.11 22.19
C GLY A 799 43.42 5.94 23.30
N ILE A 800 43.09 5.14 24.32
CA ILE A 800 43.97 4.81 25.44
C ILE A 800 44.85 3.59 25.12
N LEU A 801 44.24 2.56 24.52
CA LEU A 801 44.87 1.28 24.20
C LEU A 801 44.43 0.83 22.82
N SER A 802 45.24 1.08 21.82
CA SER A 802 45.16 0.50 20.47
C SER A 802 43.74 0.29 19.87
N GLU A 803 42.75 1.13 20.20
CA GLU A 803 41.45 1.14 19.55
C GLU A 803 41.56 1.60 18.10
N TYR A 804 42.69 2.18 17.74
CA TYR A 804 43.01 2.60 16.40
C TYR A 804 43.24 1.39 15.49
N ASN A 805 42.52 1.36 14.39
CA ASN A 805 42.79 0.43 13.30
C ASN A 805 43.02 1.22 12.00
N PRO A 806 44.19 1.07 11.34
CA PRO A 806 44.50 1.81 10.11
C PRO A 806 43.54 1.48 8.96
N ASN A 807 42.91 0.33 8.97
CA ASN A 807 41.89 -0.04 7.98
C ASN A 807 40.66 0.86 8.04
N GLN A 808 40.36 1.49 9.17
CA GLN A 808 39.29 2.48 9.35
C GLN A 808 39.56 3.84 8.70
N LYS A 809 40.69 4.01 8.03
CA LYS A 809 40.93 5.14 7.14
C LYS A 809 40.02 5.12 5.93
N THR A 810 39.61 3.94 5.51
CA THR A 810 38.55 3.70 4.51
C THR A 810 37.50 2.80 5.10
N TYR A 811 36.26 3.22 5.07
CA TYR A 811 35.14 2.47 5.57
C TYR A 811 33.94 2.62 4.63
N SER A 812 32.96 1.77 4.75
CA SER A 812 31.69 1.95 4.06
C SER A 812 30.55 1.76 5.03
N ASP A 813 29.50 2.52 4.81
CA ASP A 813 28.22 2.39 5.48
C ASP A 813 27.12 2.18 4.46
N PHE A 814 26.18 1.31 4.80
CA PHE A 814 25.08 0.97 3.94
C PHE A 814 23.85 0.53 4.75
N GLY A 815 22.71 0.66 4.14
CA GLY A 815 21.49 0.26 4.79
C GLY A 815 20.31 0.18 3.85
N ALA A 816 19.22 -0.34 4.40
CA ALA A 816 17.94 -0.41 3.73
C ALA A 816 16.82 -0.06 4.71
N GLU A 817 15.75 0.52 4.19
CA GLU A 817 14.56 0.86 4.96
C GLU A 817 13.30 0.44 4.22
N ILE A 818 12.29 0.06 4.98
CA ILE A 818 10.93 -0.10 4.50
C ILE A 818 9.97 0.56 5.49
N SER A 819 9.07 1.35 4.98
CA SER A 819 8.05 2.01 5.81
C SER A 819 6.67 1.96 5.18
N LYS A 820 5.65 1.98 6.04
CA LYS A 820 4.23 2.07 5.68
C LYS A 820 3.44 2.82 6.74
N SER A 821 2.56 3.71 6.29
CA SER A 821 1.53 4.31 7.14
C SER A 821 0.15 3.80 6.73
N PHE A 822 -0.60 3.28 7.71
CA PHE A 822 -1.99 2.87 7.57
C PHE A 822 -2.87 3.97 8.16
N TYR A 823 -3.73 4.54 7.33
CA TYR A 823 -4.66 5.59 7.72
C TYR A 823 -6.03 4.98 7.96
N LEU A 824 -6.52 5.13 9.18
CA LEU A 824 -7.77 4.58 9.68
C LEU A 824 -8.82 5.69 9.82
N PRO A 825 -10.12 5.36 9.98
CA PRO A 825 -11.15 6.36 10.24
C PRO A 825 -10.84 7.25 11.45
N LYS A 826 -11.47 8.43 11.50
CA LYS A 826 -11.33 9.40 12.60
C LYS A 826 -9.88 9.88 12.84
N PHE A 827 -9.12 10.05 11.76
CA PHE A 827 -7.73 10.51 11.77
C PHE A 827 -6.76 9.61 12.56
N GLN A 828 -7.08 8.34 12.75
CA GLN A 828 -6.16 7.40 13.35
C GLN A 828 -5.10 6.99 12.31
N ARG A 829 -3.90 6.67 12.80
CA ARG A 829 -2.78 6.23 11.95
C ARG A 829 -1.91 5.20 12.67
N ILE A 830 -1.56 4.15 11.96
CA ILE A 830 -0.50 3.23 12.39
C ILE A 830 0.68 3.43 11.44
N GLY A 831 1.85 3.73 11.99
CA GLY A 831 3.10 3.81 11.25
C GLY A 831 3.99 2.62 11.60
N VAL A 832 4.55 1.98 10.58
CA VAL A 832 5.52 0.88 10.74
C VAL A 832 6.74 1.22 9.90
N GLU A 833 7.92 1.11 10.49
CA GLU A 833 9.20 1.30 9.82
C GLU A 833 10.19 0.25 10.29
N LEU A 834 10.94 -0.30 9.36
CA LEU A 834 12.04 -1.23 9.62
C LEU A 834 13.28 -0.71 8.90
N ASN A 835 14.39 -0.60 9.65
CA ASN A 835 15.67 -0.18 9.12
C ASN A 835 16.72 -1.29 9.37
N TYR A 836 17.53 -1.55 8.36
CA TYR A 836 18.75 -2.32 8.46
C TYR A 836 19.93 -1.40 8.19
N LEU A 837 20.88 -1.38 9.11
CA LEU A 837 22.11 -0.58 9.04
C LEU A 837 23.30 -1.51 9.23
N ASP A 838 24.33 -1.36 8.42
CA ASP A 838 25.57 -2.15 8.53
C ASP A 838 26.72 -1.37 7.90
N GLY A 839 27.94 -1.83 8.08
CA GLY A 839 29.11 -1.20 7.49
C GLY A 839 30.37 -2.04 7.59
N THR A 840 31.39 -1.61 6.90
CA THR A 840 32.72 -2.25 6.96
C THR A 840 33.73 -1.26 7.52
N HIS A 841 34.58 -1.72 8.44
CA HIS A 841 35.62 -0.92 9.08
C HIS A 841 35.10 0.36 9.80
N LEU A 842 33.87 0.30 10.30
CA LEU A 842 33.32 1.37 11.13
C LEU A 842 34.10 1.49 12.44
N ASP A 843 34.12 2.68 12.98
CA ASP A 843 34.69 2.98 14.28
C ASP A 843 33.80 3.90 15.10
N ARG A 844 34.23 4.30 16.29
CA ARG A 844 33.49 5.22 17.17
C ARG A 844 33.01 6.49 16.47
N PHE A 845 33.75 7.00 15.48
CA PHE A 845 33.44 8.28 14.82
C PHE A 845 32.69 8.13 13.50
N SER A 846 32.50 6.91 13.04
CA SER A 846 31.76 6.57 11.81
C SER A 846 30.53 5.67 12.05
N GLY A 847 30.39 5.10 13.27
CA GLY A 847 29.23 4.29 13.64
C GLY A 847 27.92 5.10 13.68
N TYR A 848 26.79 4.42 13.47
CA TYR A 848 25.46 5.01 13.50
C TYR A 848 25.06 5.45 14.91
N GLU A 849 24.81 6.72 15.10
CA GLU A 849 24.30 7.24 16.37
C GLU A 849 22.76 7.13 16.43
N LEU A 850 22.22 6.50 17.49
CA LEU A 850 20.79 6.18 17.62
C LEU A 850 20.05 7.10 18.60
N GLY A 851 20.67 8.15 19.09
CA GLY A 851 20.06 9.19 19.92
C GLY A 851 19.35 10.28 19.09
N PHE A 852 18.99 11.36 19.76
CA PHE A 852 18.24 12.47 19.14
C PHE A 852 18.88 13.06 17.88
N PHE A 853 20.19 13.18 17.88
CA PHE A 853 20.96 13.71 16.74
C PHE A 853 21.40 12.63 15.72
N GLY A 854 21.03 11.37 15.95
CA GLY A 854 21.37 10.27 15.06
C GLY A 854 20.54 10.26 13.77
N SER A 855 21.08 9.63 12.74
CA SER A 855 20.36 9.42 11.48
C SER A 855 19.13 8.52 11.64
N ARG A 856 19.15 7.63 12.62
CA ARG A 856 18.05 6.79 13.05
C ARG A 856 17.99 6.83 14.59
N ARG A 857 16.80 6.79 15.16
CA ARG A 857 16.64 6.95 16.62
C ARG A 857 15.76 5.86 17.24
N ILE A 858 16.05 5.59 18.53
CA ILE A 858 15.17 4.87 19.44
C ILE A 858 14.68 5.87 20.49
N HIS A 859 13.38 6.00 20.68
CA HIS A 859 12.79 6.96 21.64
C HIS A 859 13.31 6.72 23.05
N GLY A 860 13.76 7.79 23.69
CA GLY A 860 14.30 7.75 25.05
C GLY A 860 15.79 7.37 25.16
N VAL A 861 16.43 6.99 24.05
CA VAL A 861 17.90 6.84 24.02
C VAL A 861 18.53 8.22 24.10
N ARG A 862 19.41 8.42 25.08
CA ARG A 862 20.14 9.66 25.28
C ARG A 862 21.14 9.91 24.16
N SER A 863 21.28 11.15 23.76
CA SER A 863 22.23 11.56 22.70
C SER A 863 23.65 11.05 22.97
N GLY A 864 24.27 10.43 21.96
CA GLY A 864 25.63 9.90 22.04
C GLY A 864 25.79 8.63 22.87
N SER A 865 24.74 8.14 23.56
CA SER A 865 24.84 6.98 24.45
C SER A 865 24.83 5.62 23.76
N VAL A 866 24.27 5.54 22.56
CA VAL A 866 24.20 4.29 21.79
C VAL A 866 24.65 4.56 20.38
N ARG A 867 25.63 3.79 19.95
CA ARG A 867 26.12 3.71 18.58
C ARG A 867 26.00 2.30 18.10
N ALA A 868 26.00 2.13 16.81
CA ALA A 868 25.92 0.82 16.17
C ALA A 868 26.90 0.75 15.00
N GLU A 869 27.61 -0.34 14.90
CA GLU A 869 28.29 -0.75 13.67
C GLU A 869 27.32 -1.45 12.75
N LYS A 870 26.36 -2.18 13.37
CA LYS A 870 25.26 -2.83 12.72
C LYS A 870 24.00 -2.73 13.58
N ALA A 871 22.87 -2.47 12.94
CA ALA A 871 21.59 -2.42 13.64
C ALA A 871 20.43 -2.90 12.79
N ILE A 872 19.45 -3.52 13.45
CA ILE A 872 18.11 -3.74 12.91
C ILE A 872 17.17 -2.96 13.81
N LEU A 873 16.47 -1.97 13.27
CA LEU A 873 15.59 -1.09 14.02
C LEU A 873 14.16 -1.21 13.51
N GLY A 874 13.23 -1.50 14.41
CA GLY A 874 11.79 -1.46 14.13
C GLY A 874 11.16 -0.30 14.89
N HIS A 875 10.32 0.46 14.20
CA HIS A 875 9.55 1.55 14.77
C HIS A 875 8.06 1.34 14.51
N LEU A 876 7.25 1.39 15.56
CA LEU A 876 5.79 1.31 15.51
C LEU A 876 5.21 2.56 16.16
N SER A 877 4.31 3.24 15.46
CA SER A 877 3.59 4.38 16.00
C SER A 877 2.08 4.21 15.83
N TYR A 878 1.32 4.68 16.83
CA TYR A 878 -0.14 4.76 16.76
C TYR A 878 -0.60 6.16 17.17
N GLY A 879 -1.16 6.87 16.20
CA GLY A 879 -1.67 8.21 16.37
C GLY A 879 -3.20 8.25 16.36
N PHE A 880 -3.80 9.02 17.28
CA PHE A 880 -5.25 9.21 17.38
C PHE A 880 -5.58 10.64 17.83
N VAL A 881 -6.76 11.11 17.47
CA VAL A 881 -7.28 12.42 17.83
C VAL A 881 -8.09 12.29 19.10
N LEU A 882 -7.67 12.97 20.16
CA LEU A 882 -8.37 13.00 21.43
C LEU A 882 -9.51 14.04 21.41
N SER A 883 -9.28 15.15 20.71
CA SER A 883 -10.26 16.21 20.46
C SER A 883 -9.84 17.01 19.22
N ASP A 884 -10.72 17.85 18.69
CA ASP A 884 -10.39 18.77 17.58
C ASP A 884 -9.15 19.68 17.82
N GLN A 885 -8.64 19.70 19.03
CA GLN A 885 -7.50 20.53 19.40
C GLN A 885 -6.25 19.74 19.75
N LEU A 886 -6.38 18.44 20.01
CA LEU A 886 -5.28 17.63 20.51
C LEU A 886 -5.24 16.27 19.83
N ARG A 887 -4.13 15.98 19.19
CA ARG A 887 -3.73 14.65 18.72
C ARG A 887 -2.72 14.06 19.69
N MET A 888 -2.84 12.78 19.95
CA MET A 888 -1.87 11.98 20.68
C MET A 888 -1.25 10.94 19.76
N GLU A 889 -0.03 10.55 20.06
CA GLU A 889 0.68 9.47 19.35
C GLU A 889 1.48 8.64 20.37
N ALA A 890 1.40 7.33 20.29
CA ALA A 890 2.19 6.40 21.08
C ALA A 890 3.26 5.78 20.18
N PHE A 891 4.46 5.59 20.71
CA PHE A 891 5.61 5.03 19.99
C PHE A 891 6.16 3.81 20.70
N TYR A 892 6.58 2.82 19.92
CA TYR A 892 7.38 1.71 20.38
C TYR A 892 8.50 1.45 19.37
N ASP A 893 9.73 1.42 19.88
CA ASP A 893 10.91 1.11 19.07
C ASP A 893 11.58 -0.14 19.63
N HIS A 894 12.12 -0.93 18.73
CA HIS A 894 12.95 -2.08 19.05
C HIS A 894 14.17 -2.10 18.15
N GLY A 895 15.37 -2.15 18.77
CA GLY A 895 16.63 -2.22 18.06
C GLY A 895 17.44 -3.42 18.52
N LEU A 896 18.03 -4.14 17.57
CA LEU A 896 19.09 -5.13 17.82
C LEU A 896 20.39 -4.51 17.33
N ILE A 897 21.35 -4.34 18.22
CA ILE A 897 22.53 -3.49 18.01
C ILE A 897 23.81 -4.30 18.21
N ASP A 898 24.70 -4.18 17.27
CA ASP A 898 26.10 -4.64 17.37
C ASP A 898 27.01 -3.41 17.44
N ASP A 899 27.85 -3.35 18.47
CA ASP A 899 28.93 -2.39 18.65
C ASP A 899 30.02 -3.05 19.51
N HIS A 900 31.14 -3.41 18.89
CA HIS A 900 32.21 -4.14 19.58
C HIS A 900 32.89 -3.28 20.64
N LEU A 901 33.02 -1.96 20.45
CA LEU A 901 33.63 -1.05 21.42
C LEU A 901 32.78 -0.89 22.67
N ALA A 902 31.45 -0.89 22.51
CA ALA A 902 30.52 -0.85 23.62
C ALA A 902 30.32 -2.21 24.28
N GLY A 903 30.76 -3.31 23.65
CA GLY A 903 30.54 -4.69 24.09
C GLY A 903 29.13 -5.22 23.76
N TYR A 904 28.49 -4.67 22.76
CA TYR A 904 27.14 -5.08 22.34
C TYR A 904 27.21 -6.09 21.19
N HIS A 905 26.50 -7.21 21.34
CA HIS A 905 26.31 -8.20 20.29
C HIS A 905 24.85 -8.60 20.22
N ARG A 906 24.18 -8.15 19.15
CA ARG A 906 22.71 -8.25 18.99
C ARG A 906 21.96 -7.81 20.25
N GLU A 907 22.49 -6.76 20.90
CA GLU A 907 21.94 -6.30 22.16
C GLU A 907 20.61 -5.58 21.93
N PRO A 908 19.50 -6.00 22.62
CA PRO A 908 18.20 -5.39 22.43
C PRO A 908 18.10 -4.03 23.14
N PHE A 909 17.73 -3.00 22.41
CA PHE A 909 17.33 -1.70 22.93
C PHE A 909 15.87 -1.44 22.61
N GLN A 910 15.11 -1.02 23.59
CA GLN A 910 13.69 -0.75 23.44
C GLN A 910 13.37 0.66 23.91
N GLY A 911 12.55 1.36 23.16
CA GLY A 911 12.04 2.67 23.47
C GLY A 911 10.51 2.70 23.46
N VAL A 912 9.94 3.42 24.41
CA VAL A 912 8.52 3.75 24.41
C VAL A 912 8.37 5.26 24.54
N GLY A 913 7.35 5.80 23.91
CA GLY A 913 7.11 7.22 24.00
C GLY A 913 5.67 7.61 23.71
N ILE A 914 5.36 8.83 24.09
CA ILE A 914 4.12 9.48 23.75
C ILE A 914 4.41 10.84 23.12
N GLY A 915 3.62 11.19 22.10
CA GLY A 915 3.64 12.48 21.45
C GLY A 915 2.29 13.17 21.59
N GLY A 916 2.31 14.49 21.58
CA GLY A 916 1.11 15.31 21.52
C GLY A 916 1.28 16.42 20.49
N GLN A 917 0.25 16.72 19.71
CA GLN A 917 0.24 17.79 18.74
C GLN A 917 -1.00 18.65 18.89
N THR A 918 -0.81 19.98 18.88
CA THR A 918 -1.90 20.96 18.91
C THR A 918 -1.59 22.15 18.02
N VAL A 919 -2.64 22.86 17.61
CA VAL A 919 -2.52 24.16 16.91
C VAL A 919 -2.69 25.25 17.96
N GLY A 920 -1.62 26.00 18.19
CA GLY A 920 -1.60 27.12 19.14
C GLY A 920 -2.06 28.44 18.53
N PRO A 921 -2.10 29.52 19.33
CA PRO A 921 -2.49 30.84 18.87
C PRO A 921 -1.55 31.34 17.77
N TYR A 922 -2.04 32.27 16.97
CA TYR A 922 -1.31 32.89 15.85
C TYR A 922 -0.83 31.90 14.76
N GLY A 923 -1.54 30.77 14.61
CA GLY A 923 -1.19 29.77 13.60
C GLY A 923 0.11 29.01 13.89
N THR A 924 0.45 28.83 15.16
CA THR A 924 1.59 27.98 15.55
C THR A 924 1.17 26.51 15.61
N LEU A 925 2.02 25.64 15.12
CA LEU A 925 1.92 24.19 15.35
C LEU A 925 2.85 23.83 16.52
N LEU A 926 2.29 23.28 17.57
CA LEU A 926 3.03 22.83 18.75
C LEU A 926 3.04 21.31 18.80
N ARG A 927 4.23 20.75 18.99
CA ARG A 927 4.44 19.30 19.19
C ARG A 927 5.27 19.04 20.44
N LEU A 928 4.86 18.06 21.21
CA LEU A 928 5.57 17.50 22.34
C LEU A 928 5.80 16.01 22.09
N ASP A 929 7.03 15.55 22.26
CA ASP A 929 7.38 14.13 22.26
C ASP A 929 8.18 13.80 23.51
N ILE A 930 7.79 12.73 24.22
CA ILE A 930 8.49 12.23 25.41
C ILE A 930 8.77 10.75 25.19
N GLY A 931 10.02 10.36 25.33
CA GLY A 931 10.46 8.99 25.19
C GLY A 931 11.29 8.50 26.37
N LYS A 932 11.16 7.21 26.67
CA LYS A 932 11.94 6.51 27.68
C LYS A 932 12.37 5.15 27.17
N THR A 933 13.62 4.78 27.44
CA THR A 933 14.08 3.41 27.19
C THR A 933 13.50 2.45 28.24
N VAL A 934 13.19 1.25 27.81
CA VAL A 934 12.64 0.18 28.65
C VAL A 934 13.41 -1.13 28.42
N GLY A 935 13.11 -2.15 29.20
CA GLY A 935 13.74 -3.46 29.05
C GLY A 935 15.13 -3.57 29.68
N ARG A 936 15.94 -4.52 29.17
CA ARG A 936 17.26 -4.89 29.73
C ARG A 936 18.25 -3.72 29.75
N ASN A 937 18.25 -2.91 28.70
CA ASN A 937 19.18 -1.79 28.51
C ASN A 937 18.49 -0.43 28.78
N ALA A 938 17.53 -0.41 29.71
CA ALA A 938 16.85 0.82 30.08
C ALA A 938 17.83 1.84 30.68
N GLN A 939 17.85 3.03 30.11
CA GLN A 939 18.64 4.15 30.61
C GLN A 939 17.84 4.94 31.65
N SER A 940 18.54 5.56 32.62
CA SER A 940 17.90 6.44 33.59
C SER A 940 17.43 7.74 32.95
N GLY A 941 16.24 8.24 33.34
CA GLY A 941 15.68 9.48 32.84
C GLY A 941 14.77 9.28 31.61
N PHE A 942 14.52 10.36 30.93
CA PHE A 942 13.70 10.44 29.71
C PHE A 942 14.27 11.48 28.75
N VAL A 943 13.90 11.38 27.51
CA VAL A 943 14.19 12.39 26.47
C VAL A 943 12.87 13.05 26.08
N ALA A 944 12.83 14.38 26.03
CA ALA A 944 11.64 15.11 25.65
C ALA A 944 11.95 16.23 24.67
N ASN A 945 11.05 16.45 23.72
CA ASN A 945 11.11 17.53 22.75
C ASN A 945 9.82 18.31 22.77
N ILE A 946 9.92 19.62 22.88
CA ILE A 946 8.83 20.54 22.61
C ILE A 946 9.27 21.37 21.40
N VAL A 947 8.52 21.31 20.33
CA VAL A 947 8.80 22.06 19.11
C VAL A 947 7.59 22.87 18.72
N PHE A 948 7.77 24.12 18.40
CA PHE A 948 6.75 24.94 17.76
C PHE A 948 7.25 25.42 16.39
N LEU A 949 6.36 25.42 15.45
CA LEU A 949 6.57 25.92 14.09
C LEU A 949 5.59 27.04 13.83
N LYS A 950 6.07 28.18 13.38
CA LYS A 950 5.25 29.32 12.94
C LYS A 950 5.59 29.70 11.51
N LEU A 951 4.55 29.82 10.68
CA LEU A 951 4.59 30.35 9.31
C LEU A 951 4.48 31.88 9.35
N PHE A 952 5.30 32.58 8.55
CA PHE A 952 5.23 34.02 8.32
C PHE A 952 4.71 34.36 6.93
#